data_9ceb0f6554b6886100739c8cb680e9ec
#
_entry.id   9ceb0f6554b6886100739c8cb680e9ec
#
_cell.length_a   1.000
_cell.length_b   1.000
_cell.length_c   1.000
_cell.angle_alpha   90.00
_cell.angle_beta   90.00
_cell.angle_gamma   90.00
#
_symmetry.space_group_name_H-M   'P 1'
#
loop_
_entity.id
_entity.type
_entity.pdbx_description
1 polymer ?
#
loop_
_entity_poly.entity_id
_entity_poly.type
_entity_poly.pdbx_seq_one_letter_code
_entity_poly.pdbx_strand_id
1 'polypeptide(L)'
;STVQTINREEHLKQFSKDYFDYIIIDETHRAGAKTYQRILDHFSPKFILGMTATPERTDGYDIFSLFNHNIAYEIRLQKAMKEDLLCPFHYFGVTDIKVNGEVLESASDFNHLVSEERINKIDEKIKFYGTDDNTLRGLIFCSKVDECKAISEALNKIGYKTRALSGDDSEEERANAINDIESDDPNKKIDYIITVNIFNEGIDIPRLNQVIMVRPTQSAIIFVQQLGRGLRKAERKEYLTVIDFIGNYQNNYLIPIALYGDTSYNKDTIRKLMASGSSLIPGSSTINFDKISKARIFESIDSSNLKLKKDLVQDYQLLKFKTGRIPSMVDFLDYGSRDPSLYVEYSKSYYNFVADQEEEYESKLNPSQSKLLEFFSMHINDGMRVEESIILERLIQQGFISYDDVKAIIRKNYGYEANDKTILSAVNGLNLKFVTEREGGNGKTLSINEKYGLRIVSESENKITIDSMLKDALTSTIFTKFLKDNTEYALKTFGNKFSADKFQDGFILYQKYSRKDVFRILNWEQNPNPQTVGGYFRSKDESNIAIFINYHKEEDISASTDYKDSFIDNTTFTWMTKSNRTLEAPEVRVIREYNGLRIPLFIKKSNAEGKDFYYMGEMEPITNSFRQKNMSSGDPVVQIDFNLNKPVEESLYNYITHDN
;
A
#
# COMPACT_ATOMS: atom_id res chain seq x y z
N SER A 1 -37.64 13.05 9.29
CA SER A 1 -38.33 13.14 8.00
C SER A 1 -37.41 12.70 6.86
N THR A 2 -37.99 12.27 5.73
CA THR A 2 -37.17 12.05 4.53
C THR A 2 -36.86 13.38 3.85
N VAL A 3 -35.72 13.47 3.18
CA VAL A 3 -35.30 14.68 2.44
C VAL A 3 -36.33 15.07 1.37
N GLN A 4 -36.91 14.08 0.67
CA GLN A 4 -37.94 14.30 -0.35
C GLN A 4 -39.20 14.91 0.24
N THR A 5 -39.60 14.55 1.46
CA THR A 5 -40.77 15.10 2.14
C THR A 5 -40.50 16.52 2.59
N ILE A 6 -39.43 16.77 3.37
CA ILE A 6 -39.20 18.10 3.96
C ILE A 6 -38.79 19.14 2.92
N ASN A 7 -38.19 18.76 1.79
CA ASN A 7 -37.81 19.66 0.70
C ASN A 7 -38.99 20.26 -0.06
N ARG A 8 -40.24 19.73 0.11
CA ARG A 8 -41.43 20.34 -0.47
C ARG A 8 -41.70 21.69 0.17
N GLU A 9 -41.99 22.71 -0.65
CA GLU A 9 -42.09 24.09 -0.17
C GLU A 9 -43.18 24.24 0.90
N GLU A 10 -44.31 23.53 0.76
CA GLU A 10 -45.40 23.48 1.72
C GLU A 10 -45.01 22.93 3.09
N HIS A 11 -44.07 21.96 3.14
CA HIS A 11 -43.57 21.40 4.39
C HIS A 11 -42.45 22.26 4.98
N LEU A 12 -41.56 22.78 4.14
CA LEU A 12 -40.45 23.60 4.57
C LEU A 12 -40.92 24.90 5.25
N LYS A 13 -41.98 25.54 4.69
CA LYS A 13 -42.60 26.77 5.21
C LYS A 13 -43.37 26.58 6.52
N GLN A 14 -43.67 25.36 6.94
CA GLN A 14 -44.32 25.09 8.22
C GLN A 14 -43.42 25.37 9.41
N PHE A 15 -42.10 25.42 9.21
CA PHE A 15 -41.12 25.61 10.26
C PHE A 15 -40.40 26.94 10.08
N SER A 16 -40.17 27.68 11.18
CA SER A 16 -39.31 28.86 11.17
C SER A 16 -37.85 28.43 10.96
N LYS A 17 -37.00 29.38 10.55
CA LYS A 17 -35.57 29.09 10.28
C LYS A 17 -34.82 28.56 11.49
N ASP A 18 -35.19 28.95 12.69
CA ASP A 18 -34.62 28.62 13.98
C ASP A 18 -35.39 27.53 14.73
N TYR A 19 -36.31 26.84 14.06
CA TYR A 19 -37.18 25.85 14.71
C TYR A 19 -36.38 24.63 15.25
N PHE A 20 -35.32 24.20 14.55
CA PHE A 20 -34.50 23.08 14.93
C PHE A 20 -33.18 23.57 15.49
N ASP A 21 -32.87 23.27 16.77
CA ASP A 21 -31.57 23.51 17.36
C ASP A 21 -30.48 22.56 16.81
N TYR A 22 -30.87 21.33 16.48
CA TYR A 22 -29.98 20.28 15.99
C TYR A 22 -30.53 19.68 14.70
N ILE A 23 -29.64 19.54 13.70
CA ILE A 23 -29.93 18.81 12.47
C ILE A 23 -28.93 17.67 12.34
N ILE A 24 -29.42 16.43 12.22
CA ILE A 24 -28.61 15.25 11.97
C ILE A 24 -28.93 14.77 10.55
N ILE A 25 -27.88 14.64 9.72
CA ILE A 25 -28.00 14.20 8.33
C ILE A 25 -27.37 12.81 8.23
N ASP A 26 -28.19 11.81 7.98
CA ASP A 26 -27.72 10.47 7.64
C ASP A 26 -27.40 10.38 6.14
N GLU A 27 -26.45 9.52 5.75
CA GLU A 27 -25.94 9.40 4.39
C GLU A 27 -25.52 10.76 3.79
N THR A 28 -24.76 11.51 4.58
CA THR A 28 -24.33 12.89 4.27
C THR A 28 -23.57 13.00 2.94
N HIS A 29 -22.98 11.91 2.44
CA HIS A 29 -22.38 11.92 1.10
C HIS A 29 -23.36 12.36 0.00
N ARG A 30 -24.67 12.32 0.23
CA ARG A 30 -25.73 12.82 -0.68
C ARG A 30 -26.03 14.30 -0.50
N ALA A 31 -25.48 14.97 0.51
CA ALA A 31 -25.83 16.35 0.89
C ALA A 31 -25.44 17.42 -0.18
N GLY A 32 -24.62 17.06 -1.17
CA GLY A 32 -24.35 17.89 -2.35
C GLY A 32 -25.53 18.06 -3.30
N ALA A 33 -26.59 17.24 -3.19
CA ALA A 33 -27.77 17.39 -4.04
C ALA A 33 -28.56 18.66 -3.71
N LYS A 34 -29.13 19.28 -4.74
CA LYS A 34 -29.91 20.54 -4.59
C LYS A 34 -31.04 20.46 -3.56
N THR A 35 -31.61 19.27 -3.35
CA THR A 35 -32.66 19.03 -2.35
C THR A 35 -32.15 19.20 -0.92
N TYR A 36 -30.95 18.73 -0.63
CA TYR A 36 -30.31 18.91 0.69
C TYR A 36 -29.86 20.36 0.90
N GLN A 37 -29.26 20.97 -0.13
CA GLN A 37 -28.83 22.38 -0.06
C GLN A 37 -30.00 23.31 0.29
N ARG A 38 -31.12 23.11 -0.35
CA ARG A 38 -32.33 23.92 -0.08
C ARG A 38 -32.80 23.81 1.37
N ILE A 39 -32.72 22.64 1.99
CA ILE A 39 -33.07 22.42 3.39
C ILE A 39 -32.07 23.13 4.30
N LEU A 40 -30.77 22.95 4.03
CA LEU A 40 -29.70 23.57 4.81
C LEU A 40 -29.70 25.10 4.73
N ASP A 41 -30.04 25.67 3.55
CA ASP A 41 -30.16 27.11 3.35
C ASP A 41 -31.37 27.69 4.07
N HIS A 42 -32.42 26.88 4.29
CA HIS A 42 -33.64 27.35 4.97
C HIS A 42 -33.47 27.42 6.48
N PHE A 43 -32.85 26.40 7.11
CA PHE A 43 -32.68 26.31 8.56
C PHE A 43 -31.40 26.92 9.06
N SER A 44 -31.41 27.46 10.28
CA SER A 44 -30.26 28.04 10.99
C SER A 44 -30.06 27.32 12.34
N PRO A 45 -29.72 26.02 12.35
CA PRO A 45 -29.56 25.27 13.58
C PRO A 45 -28.31 25.71 14.36
N LYS A 46 -28.29 25.47 15.68
CA LYS A 46 -27.10 25.68 16.52
C LYS A 46 -26.01 24.64 16.25
N PHE A 47 -26.41 23.45 15.79
CA PHE A 47 -25.48 22.34 15.53
C PHE A 47 -25.98 21.46 14.37
N ILE A 48 -25.04 21.09 13.50
CA ILE A 48 -25.29 20.16 12.40
C ILE A 48 -24.32 18.98 12.53
N LEU A 49 -24.84 17.74 12.49
CA LEU A 49 -24.05 16.52 12.45
C LEU A 49 -24.33 15.78 11.13
N GLY A 50 -23.28 15.47 10.38
CA GLY A 50 -23.35 14.59 9.23
C GLY A 50 -22.77 13.21 9.57
N MET A 51 -23.45 12.15 9.14
CA MET A 51 -23.00 10.78 9.25
C MET A 51 -22.95 10.14 7.87
N THR A 52 -21.89 9.40 7.56
CA THR A 52 -21.77 8.65 6.31
C THR A 52 -20.77 7.52 6.47
N ALA A 53 -21.01 6.40 5.81
CA ALA A 53 -20.06 5.32 5.71
C ALA A 53 -19.00 5.57 4.61
N THR A 54 -19.28 6.51 3.68
CA THR A 54 -18.46 6.76 2.48
C THR A 54 -18.41 8.25 2.19
N PRO A 55 -17.52 8.99 2.87
CA PRO A 55 -17.34 10.42 2.60
C PRO A 55 -16.66 10.68 1.24
N GLU A 56 -16.05 9.66 0.66
CA GLU A 56 -15.34 9.72 -0.62
C GLU A 56 -16.33 9.78 -1.79
N ARG A 57 -16.55 10.98 -2.33
CA ARG A 57 -17.44 11.21 -3.49
C ARG A 57 -16.67 11.20 -4.81
N THR A 58 -17.29 10.66 -5.84
CA THR A 58 -16.73 10.63 -7.20
C THR A 58 -17.13 11.84 -8.06
N ASP A 59 -18.08 12.66 -7.60
CA ASP A 59 -18.61 13.82 -8.34
C ASP A 59 -17.90 15.15 -8.02
N GLY A 60 -16.86 15.12 -7.16
CA GLY A 60 -16.05 16.30 -6.84
C GLY A 60 -16.71 17.33 -5.89
N TYR A 61 -17.86 17.02 -5.28
CA TYR A 61 -18.49 17.91 -4.32
C TYR A 61 -17.81 17.80 -2.93
N ASP A 62 -17.44 18.96 -2.35
CA ASP A 62 -16.85 19.05 -1.01
C ASP A 62 -17.94 19.02 0.07
N ILE A 63 -18.24 17.83 0.59
CA ILE A 63 -19.19 17.68 1.70
C ILE A 63 -18.64 18.17 3.04
N PHE A 64 -17.33 18.19 3.23
CA PHE A 64 -16.70 18.59 4.49
C PHE A 64 -16.87 20.09 4.74
N SER A 65 -16.98 20.90 3.68
CA SER A 65 -17.25 22.35 3.80
C SER A 65 -18.56 22.67 4.53
N LEU A 66 -19.57 21.79 4.43
CA LEU A 66 -20.84 21.93 5.18
C LEU A 66 -20.66 21.85 6.69
N PHE A 67 -19.57 21.29 7.15
CA PHE A 67 -19.21 21.08 8.56
C PHE A 67 -17.95 21.86 8.98
N ASN A 68 -17.56 22.90 8.22
CA ASN A 68 -16.33 23.66 8.41
C ASN A 68 -15.08 22.77 8.50
N HIS A 69 -15.05 21.68 7.71
CA HIS A 69 -13.98 20.65 7.71
C HIS A 69 -13.74 19.98 9.08
N ASN A 70 -14.72 20.01 9.96
CA ASN A 70 -14.64 19.34 11.26
C ASN A 70 -15.03 17.88 11.13
N ILE A 71 -14.12 16.96 11.39
CA ILE A 71 -14.37 15.52 11.49
C ILE A 71 -14.39 15.16 12.98
N ALA A 72 -15.57 14.90 13.52
CA ALA A 72 -15.73 14.55 14.92
C ALA A 72 -15.18 13.15 15.23
N TYR A 73 -15.39 12.20 14.32
CA TYR A 73 -14.93 10.83 14.48
C TYR A 73 -14.83 10.13 13.11
N GLU A 74 -13.76 9.38 12.91
CA GLU A 74 -13.60 8.48 11.76
C GLU A 74 -13.22 7.09 12.26
N ILE A 75 -14.01 6.08 11.87
CA ILE A 75 -13.73 4.68 12.18
C ILE A 75 -13.73 3.86 10.89
N ARG A 76 -12.63 3.19 10.63
CA ARG A 76 -12.46 2.27 9.51
C ARG A 76 -12.70 0.82 9.97
N LEU A 77 -12.91 -0.09 9.01
CA LEU A 77 -13.24 -1.50 9.27
C LEU A 77 -12.33 -2.15 10.33
N GLN A 78 -11.01 -2.04 10.19
CA GLN A 78 -10.05 -2.67 11.10
C GLN A 78 -10.14 -2.11 12.52
N LYS A 79 -10.36 -0.79 12.67
CA LYS A 79 -10.55 -0.17 13.97
C LYS A 79 -11.87 -0.60 14.60
N ALA A 80 -12.95 -0.65 13.82
CA ALA A 80 -14.25 -1.10 14.30
C ALA A 80 -14.21 -2.56 14.77
N MET A 81 -13.47 -3.41 14.07
CA MET A 81 -13.23 -4.81 14.48
C MET A 81 -12.39 -4.89 15.76
N LYS A 82 -11.32 -4.11 15.87
CA LYS A 82 -10.46 -4.07 17.06
C LYS A 82 -11.23 -3.63 18.32
N GLU A 83 -12.18 -2.71 18.15
CA GLU A 83 -13.05 -2.22 19.23
C GLU A 83 -14.29 -3.11 19.44
N ASP A 84 -14.33 -4.28 18.82
CA ASP A 84 -15.43 -5.25 18.93
C ASP A 84 -16.82 -4.66 18.59
N LEU A 85 -16.87 -3.72 17.64
CA LEU A 85 -18.15 -3.13 17.19
C LEU A 85 -18.84 -3.96 16.11
N LEU A 86 -18.13 -4.90 15.49
CA LEU A 86 -18.58 -5.71 14.37
C LEU A 86 -18.50 -7.20 14.69
N CYS A 87 -19.32 -7.98 13.98
CA CYS A 87 -19.24 -9.43 14.00
C CYS A 87 -17.96 -9.89 13.29
N PRO A 88 -17.24 -10.90 13.83
CA PRO A 88 -16.11 -11.50 13.13
C PRO A 88 -16.50 -12.07 11.77
N PHE A 89 -15.53 -12.22 10.88
CA PHE A 89 -15.76 -12.84 9.57
C PHE A 89 -14.65 -13.83 9.18
N HIS A 90 -15.04 -14.82 8.40
CA HIS A 90 -14.13 -15.74 7.72
C HIS A 90 -14.22 -15.51 6.22
N TYR A 91 -13.15 -14.96 5.64
CA TYR A 91 -13.07 -14.68 4.20
C TYR A 91 -12.32 -15.80 3.48
N PHE A 92 -12.91 -16.27 2.40
CA PHE A 92 -12.38 -17.31 1.54
C PHE A 92 -12.33 -16.80 0.08
N GLY A 93 -11.13 -16.41 -0.36
CA GLY A 93 -10.85 -16.12 -1.77
C GLY A 93 -10.65 -17.42 -2.53
N VAL A 94 -11.60 -17.75 -3.38
CA VAL A 94 -11.59 -19.01 -4.14
C VAL A 94 -11.43 -18.73 -5.64
N THR A 95 -10.69 -19.58 -6.31
CA THR A 95 -10.49 -19.47 -7.76
C THR A 95 -11.82 -19.62 -8.49
N ASP A 96 -12.22 -18.65 -9.32
CA ASP A 96 -13.34 -18.81 -10.23
C ASP A 96 -12.98 -19.83 -11.35
N ILE A 97 -14.01 -20.43 -11.97
CA ILE A 97 -13.82 -21.52 -12.93
C ILE A 97 -13.16 -21.07 -14.23
N LYS A 98 -12.65 -22.05 -14.97
CA LYS A 98 -12.34 -21.91 -16.40
C LYS A 98 -13.51 -22.49 -17.18
N VAL A 99 -14.13 -21.71 -18.04
CA VAL A 99 -15.19 -22.20 -18.93
C VAL A 99 -14.58 -22.45 -20.31
N ASN A 100 -14.69 -23.67 -20.82
CA ASN A 100 -14.07 -24.09 -22.08
C ASN A 100 -12.54 -23.83 -22.17
N GLY A 101 -11.84 -23.89 -21.02
CA GLY A 101 -10.41 -23.63 -20.93
C GLY A 101 -10.02 -22.16 -20.80
N GLU A 102 -10.95 -21.22 -20.91
CA GLU A 102 -10.75 -19.79 -20.74
C GLU A 102 -11.06 -19.36 -19.30
N VAL A 103 -10.21 -18.50 -18.73
CA VAL A 103 -10.41 -17.91 -17.41
C VAL A 103 -11.41 -16.77 -17.52
N LEU A 104 -12.34 -16.68 -16.58
CA LEU A 104 -13.29 -15.56 -16.55
C LEU A 104 -12.55 -14.23 -16.34
N GLU A 105 -12.81 -13.28 -17.23
CA GLU A 105 -12.30 -11.92 -17.23
C GLU A 105 -13.43 -10.91 -17.03
N SER A 106 -13.10 -9.64 -16.80
CA SER A 106 -14.08 -8.56 -16.59
C SER A 106 -15.07 -8.39 -17.78
N ALA A 107 -14.70 -8.82 -18.98
CA ALA A 107 -15.51 -8.76 -20.20
C ALA A 107 -16.11 -10.10 -20.61
N SER A 108 -16.08 -11.12 -19.74
CA SER A 108 -16.60 -12.47 -20.07
C SER A 108 -18.05 -12.45 -20.52
N ASP A 109 -18.35 -13.33 -21.49
CA ASP A 109 -19.69 -13.47 -22.05
C ASP A 109 -20.68 -13.96 -20.97
N PHE A 110 -21.94 -13.54 -21.09
CA PHE A 110 -23.04 -13.92 -20.19
C PHE A 110 -23.17 -15.45 -20.04
N ASN A 111 -23.04 -16.21 -21.12
CA ASN A 111 -23.12 -17.68 -21.08
C ASN A 111 -22.07 -18.32 -20.18
N HIS A 112 -20.90 -17.70 -20.04
CA HIS A 112 -19.85 -18.18 -19.14
C HIS A 112 -20.17 -17.84 -17.68
N LEU A 113 -20.80 -16.69 -17.43
CA LEU A 113 -21.15 -16.25 -16.07
C LEU A 113 -22.26 -17.09 -15.42
N VAL A 114 -23.08 -17.78 -16.23
CA VAL A 114 -24.21 -18.60 -15.78
C VAL A 114 -24.06 -20.07 -16.15
N SER A 115 -22.84 -20.52 -16.45
CA SER A 115 -22.59 -21.92 -16.82
C SER A 115 -22.93 -22.88 -15.68
N GLU A 116 -23.36 -24.10 -16.04
CA GLU A 116 -23.66 -25.15 -15.05
C GLU A 116 -22.46 -25.45 -14.16
N GLU A 117 -21.25 -25.44 -14.71
CA GLU A 117 -20.02 -25.65 -13.96
C GLU A 117 -19.85 -24.59 -12.85
N ARG A 118 -20.16 -23.31 -13.15
CA ARG A 118 -20.05 -22.23 -12.17
C ARG A 118 -21.11 -22.34 -11.08
N ILE A 119 -22.34 -22.68 -11.43
CA ILE A 119 -23.41 -22.93 -10.47
C ILE A 119 -23.06 -24.09 -9.53
N ASN A 120 -22.56 -25.21 -10.07
CA ASN A 120 -22.11 -26.35 -9.27
C ASN A 120 -20.96 -25.98 -8.33
N LYS A 121 -20.06 -25.13 -8.77
CA LYS A 121 -18.96 -24.64 -7.92
C LYS A 121 -19.45 -23.71 -6.82
N ILE A 122 -20.42 -22.84 -7.10
CA ILE A 122 -21.06 -21.99 -6.09
C ILE A 122 -21.72 -22.89 -5.03
N ASP A 123 -22.50 -23.88 -5.45
CA ASP A 123 -23.15 -24.86 -4.56
C ASP A 123 -22.13 -25.63 -3.71
N GLU A 124 -21.06 -26.12 -4.33
CA GLU A 124 -19.94 -26.80 -3.63
C GLU A 124 -19.37 -25.91 -2.52
N LYS A 125 -19.08 -24.63 -2.83
CA LYS A 125 -18.45 -23.73 -1.87
C LYS A 125 -19.42 -23.27 -0.78
N ILE A 126 -20.70 -23.09 -1.08
CA ILE A 126 -21.74 -22.86 -0.07
C ILE A 126 -21.77 -23.99 0.95
N LYS A 127 -21.81 -25.23 0.48
CA LYS A 127 -21.85 -26.43 1.34
C LYS A 127 -20.55 -26.65 2.11
N PHE A 128 -19.40 -26.38 1.48
CA PHE A 128 -18.09 -26.60 2.07
C PHE A 128 -17.77 -25.62 3.22
N TYR A 129 -18.03 -24.31 3.01
CA TYR A 129 -17.72 -23.30 4.02
C TYR A 129 -18.84 -23.09 5.04
N GLY A 130 -20.10 -23.36 4.68
CA GLY A 130 -21.24 -23.30 5.56
C GLY A 130 -21.49 -21.93 6.21
N THR A 131 -22.22 -21.95 7.30
CA THR A 131 -22.53 -20.81 8.17
C THR A 131 -22.42 -21.24 9.64
N ASP A 132 -22.41 -20.28 10.54
CA ASP A 132 -22.24 -20.49 11.99
C ASP A 132 -23.34 -21.39 12.63
N ASP A 133 -24.61 -21.25 12.19
CA ASP A 133 -25.77 -21.97 12.73
C ASP A 133 -26.37 -22.99 11.74
N ASN A 134 -25.69 -23.29 10.64
CA ASN A 134 -26.18 -24.15 9.54
C ASN A 134 -27.48 -23.64 8.89
N THR A 135 -27.87 -22.41 9.14
CA THR A 135 -29.05 -21.77 8.52
C THR A 135 -28.63 -20.72 7.56
N LEU A 136 -28.91 -20.90 6.27
CA LEU A 136 -28.52 -19.92 5.25
C LEU A 136 -29.36 -18.65 5.32
N ARG A 137 -28.70 -17.51 5.39
CA ARG A 137 -29.23 -16.15 5.24
C ARG A 137 -28.17 -15.35 4.50
N GLY A 138 -28.18 -15.39 3.17
CA GLY A 138 -27.07 -14.92 2.35
C GLY A 138 -27.42 -13.84 1.35
N LEU A 139 -26.39 -13.06 0.97
CA LEU A 139 -26.41 -12.20 -0.21
C LEU A 139 -25.44 -12.73 -1.26
N ILE A 140 -25.87 -12.74 -2.53
CA ILE A 140 -24.99 -13.02 -3.67
C ILE A 140 -24.89 -11.76 -4.53
N PHE A 141 -23.68 -11.25 -4.73
CA PHE A 141 -23.43 -10.08 -5.56
C PHE A 141 -22.91 -10.47 -6.94
N CYS A 142 -23.65 -10.06 -7.99
CA CYS A 142 -23.38 -10.34 -9.38
C CYS A 142 -22.96 -9.08 -10.15
N SER A 143 -22.50 -9.27 -11.39
CA SER A 143 -22.08 -8.17 -12.27
C SER A 143 -23.25 -7.54 -13.04
N LYS A 144 -24.27 -8.35 -13.41
CA LYS A 144 -25.38 -7.97 -14.28
C LYS A 144 -26.71 -8.45 -13.72
N VAL A 145 -27.81 -7.74 -14.03
CA VAL A 145 -29.17 -8.11 -13.58
C VAL A 145 -29.63 -9.45 -14.14
N ASP A 146 -29.35 -9.70 -15.42
CA ASP A 146 -29.69 -10.99 -16.05
C ASP A 146 -28.92 -12.16 -15.44
N GLU A 147 -27.67 -11.95 -15.03
CA GLU A 147 -26.87 -12.93 -14.27
C GLU A 147 -27.54 -13.25 -12.92
N CYS A 148 -28.05 -12.24 -12.20
CA CYS A 148 -28.77 -12.45 -10.95
C CYS A 148 -30.00 -13.36 -11.14
N LYS A 149 -30.81 -13.11 -12.16
CA LYS A 149 -32.00 -13.90 -12.47
C LYS A 149 -31.64 -15.35 -12.83
N ALA A 150 -30.65 -15.53 -13.71
CA ALA A 150 -30.24 -16.86 -14.15
C ALA A 150 -29.60 -17.68 -13.02
N ILE A 151 -28.76 -17.08 -12.15
CA ILE A 151 -28.20 -17.75 -10.98
C ILE A 151 -29.31 -18.10 -9.99
N SER A 152 -30.30 -17.20 -9.77
CA SER A 152 -31.45 -17.48 -8.92
C SER A 152 -32.26 -18.68 -9.41
N GLU A 153 -32.59 -18.72 -10.70
CA GLU A 153 -33.30 -19.84 -11.29
C GLU A 153 -32.53 -21.16 -11.18
N ALA A 154 -31.22 -21.12 -11.41
CA ALA A 154 -30.36 -22.32 -11.36
C ALA A 154 -30.24 -22.83 -9.91
N LEU A 155 -30.03 -21.97 -8.93
CA LEU A 155 -29.99 -22.36 -7.52
C LEU A 155 -31.33 -22.88 -7.01
N ASN A 156 -32.45 -22.29 -7.44
CA ASN A 156 -33.79 -22.77 -7.09
C ASN A 156 -34.05 -24.19 -7.65
N LYS A 157 -33.54 -24.51 -8.86
CA LYS A 157 -33.65 -25.86 -9.43
C LYS A 157 -32.92 -26.92 -8.63
N ILE A 158 -31.86 -26.59 -7.92
CA ILE A 158 -31.09 -27.51 -7.09
C ILE A 158 -31.49 -27.49 -5.61
N GLY A 159 -32.58 -26.76 -5.26
CA GLY A 159 -33.25 -26.84 -3.98
C GLY A 159 -33.05 -25.67 -3.03
N TYR A 160 -32.33 -24.63 -3.42
CA TYR A 160 -32.27 -23.39 -2.66
C TYR A 160 -33.56 -22.57 -2.86
N LYS A 161 -33.86 -21.67 -1.92
CA LYS A 161 -34.93 -20.69 -2.01
C LYS A 161 -34.31 -19.32 -2.21
N THR A 162 -34.32 -18.81 -3.44
CA THR A 162 -33.63 -17.55 -3.77
C THR A 162 -34.54 -16.57 -4.46
N ARG A 163 -34.22 -15.27 -4.31
CA ARG A 163 -34.90 -14.16 -5.00
C ARG A 163 -33.87 -13.22 -5.63
N ALA A 164 -33.98 -13.00 -6.94
CA ALA A 164 -33.18 -11.96 -7.63
C ALA A 164 -33.87 -10.61 -7.48
N LEU A 165 -33.11 -9.57 -7.12
CA LEU A 165 -33.59 -8.19 -7.01
C LEU A 165 -32.70 -7.21 -7.76
N SER A 166 -33.32 -6.21 -8.39
CA SER A 166 -32.69 -5.17 -9.19
C SER A 166 -33.14 -3.77 -8.79
N GLY A 167 -32.62 -2.74 -9.46
CA GLY A 167 -33.03 -1.36 -9.28
C GLY A 167 -34.50 -1.10 -9.68
N ASP A 168 -35.05 -1.95 -10.53
CA ASP A 168 -36.42 -1.80 -11.05
C ASP A 168 -37.50 -2.33 -10.09
N ASP A 169 -37.12 -3.15 -9.11
CA ASP A 169 -38.03 -3.68 -8.11
C ASP A 169 -38.47 -2.60 -7.11
N SER A 170 -39.75 -2.66 -6.71
CA SER A 170 -40.35 -1.70 -5.79
C SER A 170 -39.72 -1.77 -4.37
N GLU A 171 -39.89 -0.69 -3.60
CA GLU A 171 -39.46 -0.67 -2.18
C GLU A 171 -40.19 -1.76 -1.36
N GLU A 172 -41.44 -2.05 -1.68
CA GLU A 172 -42.23 -3.08 -1.02
C GLU A 172 -41.69 -4.48 -1.31
N GLU A 173 -41.34 -4.79 -2.56
CA GLU A 173 -40.75 -6.07 -2.94
C GLU A 173 -39.37 -6.29 -2.24
N ARG A 174 -38.56 -5.24 -2.14
CA ARG A 174 -37.28 -5.29 -1.41
C ARG A 174 -37.50 -5.50 0.09
N ALA A 175 -38.46 -4.79 0.71
CA ALA A 175 -38.80 -4.94 2.11
C ALA A 175 -39.30 -6.37 2.41
N ASN A 176 -40.16 -6.91 1.53
CA ASN A 176 -40.65 -8.28 1.64
C ASN A 176 -39.53 -9.31 1.55
N ALA A 177 -38.55 -9.13 0.63
CA ALA A 177 -37.42 -10.04 0.54
C ALA A 177 -36.53 -10.00 1.79
N ILE A 178 -36.34 -8.81 2.41
CA ILE A 178 -35.61 -8.67 3.68
C ILE A 178 -36.35 -9.38 4.81
N ASN A 179 -37.67 -9.20 4.90
CA ASN A 179 -38.47 -9.90 5.90
C ASN A 179 -38.41 -11.43 5.72
N ASP A 180 -38.42 -11.89 4.46
CA ASP A 180 -38.39 -13.31 4.13
C ASP A 180 -37.02 -13.96 4.47
N ILE A 181 -35.89 -13.25 4.24
CA ILE A 181 -34.55 -13.79 4.56
C ILE A 181 -34.30 -13.83 6.07
N GLU A 182 -34.90 -12.92 6.84
CA GLU A 182 -34.81 -12.90 8.31
C GLU A 182 -35.85 -13.80 8.99
N SER A 183 -36.83 -14.32 8.24
CA SER A 183 -37.87 -15.18 8.78
C SER A 183 -37.36 -16.53 9.30
N ASP A 184 -37.92 -17.00 10.38
CA ASP A 184 -37.74 -18.39 10.87
C ASP A 184 -38.88 -19.31 10.40
N ASP A 185 -39.93 -18.78 9.74
CA ASP A 185 -41.02 -19.56 9.16
C ASP A 185 -40.54 -20.27 7.87
N PRO A 186 -40.47 -21.62 7.86
CA PRO A 186 -39.98 -22.38 6.70
C PRO A 186 -40.75 -22.11 5.40
N ASN A 187 -42.00 -21.61 5.48
CA ASN A 187 -42.84 -21.35 4.31
C ASN A 187 -42.50 -19.97 3.67
N LYS A 188 -41.98 -19.05 4.45
CA LYS A 188 -41.64 -17.68 3.99
C LYS A 188 -40.16 -17.52 3.76
N LYS A 189 -39.35 -18.20 4.55
CA LYS A 189 -37.90 -18.07 4.55
C LYS A 189 -37.30 -18.30 3.15
N ILE A 190 -36.42 -17.39 2.73
CA ILE A 190 -35.52 -17.56 1.60
C ILE A 190 -34.08 -17.71 2.09
N ASP A 191 -33.22 -18.39 1.31
CA ASP A 191 -31.83 -18.63 1.64
C ASP A 191 -30.91 -17.51 1.14
N TYR A 192 -31.22 -16.98 -0.05
CA TYR A 192 -30.40 -15.92 -0.67
C TYR A 192 -31.23 -14.84 -1.36
N ILE A 193 -30.75 -13.60 -1.22
CA ILE A 193 -31.09 -12.52 -2.13
C ILE A 193 -29.89 -12.34 -3.08
N ILE A 194 -30.17 -12.29 -4.39
CA ILE A 194 -29.16 -12.17 -5.44
C ILE A 194 -29.33 -10.82 -6.11
N THR A 195 -28.25 -10.02 -6.16
CA THR A 195 -28.34 -8.61 -6.59
C THR A 195 -27.06 -8.08 -7.22
N VAL A 196 -27.16 -6.94 -7.91
CA VAL A 196 -25.99 -6.23 -8.44
C VAL A 196 -25.50 -5.16 -7.47
N ASN A 197 -26.27 -4.09 -7.26
CA ASN A 197 -25.83 -2.91 -6.51
C ASN A 197 -26.82 -2.39 -5.46
N ILE A 198 -28.08 -2.80 -5.52
CA ILE A 198 -29.15 -2.19 -4.69
C ILE A 198 -28.99 -2.42 -3.19
N PHE A 199 -28.21 -3.40 -2.79
CA PHE A 199 -27.92 -3.73 -1.40
C PHE A 199 -26.54 -3.23 -0.93
N ASN A 200 -25.90 -2.34 -1.69
CA ASN A 200 -24.65 -1.71 -1.25
C ASN A 200 -24.89 -0.71 -0.11
N GLU A 201 -26.05 -0.01 -0.10
CA GLU A 201 -26.39 1.05 0.87
C GLU A 201 -27.83 0.94 1.35
N GLY A 202 -28.11 1.49 2.54
CA GLY A 202 -29.47 1.75 3.02
C GLY A 202 -30.28 0.53 3.49
N ILE A 203 -29.70 -0.66 3.63
CA ILE A 203 -30.41 -1.88 4.03
C ILE A 203 -29.80 -2.47 5.27
N ASP A 204 -30.68 -2.96 6.17
CA ASP A 204 -30.32 -3.60 7.40
C ASP A 204 -30.81 -5.05 7.43
N ILE A 205 -29.88 -6.00 7.46
CA ILE A 205 -30.14 -7.43 7.61
C ILE A 205 -29.17 -7.98 8.70
N PRO A 206 -29.46 -7.75 9.98
CA PRO A 206 -28.54 -8.13 11.06
C PRO A 206 -28.20 -9.63 11.10
N ARG A 207 -29.14 -10.48 10.77
CA ARG A 207 -29.01 -11.95 10.78
C ARG A 207 -28.28 -12.52 9.55
N LEU A 208 -27.81 -11.66 8.62
CA LEU A 208 -27.06 -12.09 7.45
C LEU A 208 -25.75 -12.80 7.88
N ASN A 209 -25.57 -14.05 7.50
CA ASN A 209 -24.45 -14.88 7.92
C ASN A 209 -23.57 -15.40 6.77
N GLN A 210 -23.96 -15.14 5.51
CA GLN A 210 -23.11 -15.46 4.36
C GLN A 210 -23.18 -14.37 3.29
N VAL A 211 -22.02 -14.02 2.71
CA VAL A 211 -21.90 -13.12 1.55
C VAL A 211 -21.09 -13.84 0.48
N ILE A 212 -21.63 -13.88 -0.74
CA ILE A 212 -20.96 -14.48 -1.89
C ILE A 212 -20.75 -13.42 -2.96
N MET A 213 -19.50 -13.26 -3.42
CA MET A 213 -19.13 -12.31 -4.46
C MET A 213 -18.76 -13.10 -5.72
N VAL A 214 -19.61 -13.01 -6.75
CA VAL A 214 -19.36 -13.68 -8.05
C VAL A 214 -19.02 -12.65 -9.14
N ARG A 215 -18.53 -11.48 -8.73
CA ARG A 215 -18.16 -10.37 -9.61
C ARG A 215 -16.78 -9.81 -9.25
N PRO A 216 -16.07 -9.18 -10.23
CA PRO A 216 -14.82 -8.49 -9.94
C PRO A 216 -15.02 -7.33 -8.96
N THR A 217 -14.09 -7.14 -8.05
CA THR A 217 -14.03 -5.97 -7.17
C THR A 217 -13.69 -4.74 -8.00
N GLN A 218 -14.60 -3.77 -8.08
CA GLN A 218 -14.41 -2.53 -8.84
C GLN A 218 -13.86 -1.39 -7.98
N SER A 219 -14.08 -1.46 -6.67
CA SER A 219 -13.66 -0.47 -5.69
C SER A 219 -13.51 -1.12 -4.32
N ALA A 220 -12.45 -0.79 -3.60
CA ALA A 220 -12.27 -1.21 -2.22
C ALA A 220 -13.42 -0.74 -1.31
N ILE A 221 -13.97 0.45 -1.58
CA ILE A 221 -15.11 1.02 -0.86
C ILE A 221 -16.37 0.15 -1.04
N ILE A 222 -16.71 -0.16 -2.30
CA ILE A 222 -17.88 -1.01 -2.62
C ILE A 222 -17.72 -2.40 -2.00
N PHE A 223 -16.51 -2.96 -2.04
CA PHE A 223 -16.21 -4.24 -1.41
C PHE A 223 -16.48 -4.21 0.11
N VAL A 224 -15.96 -3.19 0.80
CA VAL A 224 -16.17 -3.01 2.25
C VAL A 224 -17.66 -2.76 2.56
N GLN A 225 -18.40 -2.02 1.73
CA GLN A 225 -19.86 -1.82 1.89
C GLN A 225 -20.61 -3.14 1.80
N GLN A 226 -20.29 -3.99 0.82
CA GLN A 226 -20.92 -5.30 0.65
C GLN A 226 -20.59 -6.25 1.80
N LEU A 227 -19.34 -6.30 2.20
CA LEU A 227 -18.89 -7.04 3.38
C LEU A 227 -19.61 -6.52 4.65
N GLY A 228 -19.69 -5.21 4.80
CA GLY A 228 -20.32 -4.53 5.94
C GLY A 228 -21.76 -4.89 6.18
N ARG A 229 -22.51 -5.30 5.14
CA ARG A 229 -23.90 -5.76 5.32
C ARG A 229 -24.01 -6.96 6.24
N GLY A 230 -23.04 -7.87 6.18
CA GLY A 230 -22.96 -9.04 7.03
C GLY A 230 -22.19 -8.86 8.33
N LEU A 231 -21.55 -7.71 8.57
CA LEU A 231 -20.74 -7.51 9.78
C LEU A 231 -21.50 -7.01 11.00
N ARG A 232 -22.83 -6.82 10.91
CA ARG A 232 -23.63 -6.46 12.07
C ARG A 232 -23.71 -7.61 13.06
N LYS A 233 -23.62 -7.28 14.34
CA LYS A 233 -23.86 -8.24 15.43
C LYS A 233 -25.37 -8.53 15.52
N ALA A 234 -25.72 -9.78 15.67
CA ALA A 234 -27.08 -10.23 15.93
C ALA A 234 -27.10 -11.35 16.96
N GLU A 235 -28.22 -11.56 17.61
CA GLU A 235 -28.40 -12.68 18.53
C GLU A 235 -28.23 -14.01 17.77
N ARG A 236 -27.44 -14.92 18.32
CA ARG A 236 -27.11 -16.23 17.75
C ARG A 236 -26.24 -16.20 16.48
N LYS A 237 -25.61 -15.09 16.20
CA LYS A 237 -24.66 -14.96 15.09
C LYS A 237 -23.25 -14.84 15.63
N GLU A 238 -22.41 -15.83 15.36
CA GLU A 238 -21.02 -15.90 15.82
C GLU A 238 -20.05 -15.25 14.82
N TYR A 239 -20.25 -15.49 13.52
CA TYR A 239 -19.41 -14.94 12.45
C TYR A 239 -20.16 -14.82 11.13
N LEU A 240 -19.55 -14.09 10.20
CA LEU A 240 -19.96 -14.00 8.80
C LEU A 240 -19.04 -14.85 7.93
N THR A 241 -19.58 -15.72 7.10
CA THR A 241 -18.83 -16.38 6.03
C THR A 241 -18.84 -15.54 4.76
N VAL A 242 -17.67 -15.27 4.19
CA VAL A 242 -17.52 -14.53 2.92
C VAL A 242 -16.80 -15.42 1.91
N ILE A 243 -17.44 -15.65 0.77
CA ILE A 243 -16.89 -16.44 -0.33
C ILE A 243 -16.73 -15.51 -1.54
N ASP A 244 -15.49 -15.29 -1.98
CA ASP A 244 -15.19 -14.41 -3.09
C ASP A 244 -14.57 -15.20 -4.25
N PHE A 245 -15.25 -15.20 -5.40
CA PHE A 245 -14.83 -15.90 -6.60
C PHE A 245 -13.88 -15.04 -7.42
N ILE A 246 -12.59 -15.34 -7.33
CA ILE A 246 -11.51 -14.55 -7.93
C ILE A 246 -11.17 -15.08 -9.32
N GLY A 247 -11.62 -14.36 -10.35
CA GLY A 247 -11.24 -14.57 -11.74
C GLY A 247 -9.88 -13.93 -12.10
N ASN A 248 -9.59 -13.82 -13.39
CA ASN A 248 -8.41 -13.10 -13.88
C ASN A 248 -8.74 -11.61 -14.08
N TYR A 249 -8.94 -10.89 -12.99
CA TYR A 249 -9.34 -9.48 -13.02
C TYR A 249 -8.16 -8.57 -12.74
N GLN A 250 -8.02 -7.50 -13.54
CA GLN A 250 -6.94 -6.51 -13.37
C GLN A 250 -6.99 -5.80 -12.01
N ASN A 251 -8.16 -5.70 -11.39
CA ASN A 251 -8.39 -4.99 -10.14
C ASN A 251 -8.32 -5.87 -8.89
N ASN A 252 -7.85 -7.10 -8.98
CA ASN A 252 -7.74 -8.01 -7.82
C ASN A 252 -6.86 -7.43 -6.69
N TYR A 253 -5.93 -6.51 -7.00
CA TYR A 253 -5.14 -5.79 -6.00
C TYR A 253 -5.98 -4.93 -5.04
N LEU A 254 -7.25 -4.62 -5.38
CA LEU A 254 -8.18 -3.90 -4.50
C LEU A 254 -8.70 -4.77 -3.35
N ILE A 255 -8.69 -6.09 -3.50
CA ILE A 255 -9.15 -7.04 -2.46
C ILE A 255 -8.31 -6.91 -1.18
N PRO A 256 -6.98 -7.07 -1.21
CA PRO A 256 -6.17 -6.86 -0.01
C PRO A 256 -6.23 -5.42 0.51
N ILE A 257 -6.30 -4.40 -0.34
CA ILE A 257 -6.50 -3.02 0.09
C ILE A 257 -7.75 -2.90 0.95
N ALA A 258 -8.88 -3.47 0.51
CA ALA A 258 -10.14 -3.44 1.24
C ALA A 258 -10.11 -4.26 2.53
N LEU A 259 -9.59 -5.48 2.49
CA LEU A 259 -9.56 -6.41 3.62
C LEU A 259 -8.63 -5.94 4.75
N TYR A 260 -7.45 -5.45 4.40
CA TYR A 260 -6.46 -5.00 5.38
C TYR A 260 -6.55 -3.50 5.69
N GLY A 261 -7.38 -2.74 4.95
CA GLY A 261 -7.56 -1.30 5.13
C GLY A 261 -6.34 -0.47 4.72
N ASP A 262 -5.54 -0.96 3.78
CA ASP A 262 -4.44 -0.16 3.23
C ASP A 262 -4.98 1.04 2.44
N THR A 263 -4.44 2.20 2.73
CA THR A 263 -4.77 3.44 2.03
C THR A 263 -3.58 4.03 1.30
N SER A 264 -2.40 3.45 1.52
CA SER A 264 -1.15 3.93 0.93
C SER A 264 -1.05 3.66 -0.57
N TYR A 265 -1.73 2.61 -1.04
CA TYR A 265 -1.58 2.08 -2.41
C TYR A 265 -0.12 1.74 -2.75
N ASN A 266 0.68 1.43 -1.74
CA ASN A 266 2.06 1.02 -1.94
C ASN A 266 2.12 -0.49 -2.21
N LYS A 267 2.64 -0.89 -3.38
CA LYS A 267 2.71 -2.30 -3.80
C LYS A 267 3.40 -3.19 -2.77
N ASP A 268 4.46 -2.71 -2.15
CA ASP A 268 5.22 -3.50 -1.19
C ASP A 268 4.48 -3.66 0.13
N THR A 269 3.74 -2.64 0.57
CA THR A 269 2.83 -2.73 1.70
C THR A 269 1.75 -3.77 1.43
N ILE A 270 1.10 -3.69 0.26
CA ILE A 270 0.03 -4.64 -0.13
C ILE A 270 0.57 -6.08 -0.18
N ARG A 271 1.78 -6.30 -0.74
CA ARG A 271 2.43 -7.63 -0.76
C ARG A 271 2.70 -8.18 0.63
N LYS A 272 3.22 -7.34 1.54
CA LYS A 272 3.47 -7.72 2.94
C LYS A 272 2.17 -8.12 3.65
N LEU A 273 1.10 -7.34 3.46
CA LEU A 273 -0.22 -7.65 4.01
C LEU A 273 -0.72 -9.01 3.51
N MET A 274 -0.63 -9.27 2.20
CA MET A 274 -0.98 -10.56 1.61
C MET A 274 -0.13 -11.72 2.12
N ALA A 275 1.16 -11.50 2.33
CA ALA A 275 2.07 -12.52 2.86
C ALA A 275 1.78 -12.85 4.33
N SER A 276 1.41 -11.84 5.12
CA SER A 276 1.11 -11.97 6.55
C SER A 276 -0.22 -12.68 6.84
N GLY A 277 -1.13 -12.73 5.86
CA GLY A 277 -2.41 -13.43 5.98
C GLY A 277 -3.26 -12.93 7.15
N SER A 278 -3.94 -13.86 7.86
CA SER A 278 -4.86 -13.55 8.96
C SER A 278 -4.21 -12.94 10.19
N SER A 279 -2.88 -13.01 10.34
CA SER A 279 -2.17 -12.54 11.55
C SER A 279 -2.32 -11.04 11.82
N LEU A 280 -2.66 -10.26 10.79
CA LEU A 280 -2.84 -8.81 10.89
C LEU A 280 -4.31 -8.38 11.05
N ILE A 281 -5.25 -9.32 11.04
CA ILE A 281 -6.68 -9.00 11.18
C ILE A 281 -7.06 -9.05 12.66
N PRO A 282 -7.71 -8.01 13.20
CA PRO A 282 -8.14 -8.00 14.58
C PRO A 282 -9.21 -9.05 14.91
N GLY A 283 -9.20 -9.55 16.14
CA GLY A 283 -10.22 -10.47 16.65
C GLY A 283 -10.07 -11.91 16.14
N SER A 284 -11.19 -12.64 16.03
CA SER A 284 -11.25 -14.03 15.56
C SER A 284 -11.49 -14.16 14.05
N SER A 285 -11.42 -13.06 13.30
CA SER A 285 -11.59 -13.08 11.85
C SER A 285 -10.40 -13.72 11.14
N THR A 286 -10.68 -14.38 10.00
CA THR A 286 -9.65 -15.03 9.20
C THR A 286 -9.77 -14.67 7.72
N ILE A 287 -8.63 -14.64 7.04
CA ILE A 287 -8.53 -14.44 5.59
C ILE A 287 -7.74 -15.62 5.00
N ASN A 288 -8.38 -16.34 4.10
CA ASN A 288 -7.80 -17.48 3.42
C ASN A 288 -7.97 -17.32 1.90
N PHE A 289 -6.91 -17.60 1.15
CA PHE A 289 -6.93 -17.66 -0.31
C PHE A 289 -6.47 -19.03 -0.76
N ASP A 290 -7.13 -19.61 -1.75
CA ASP A 290 -6.54 -20.75 -2.43
C ASP A 290 -5.27 -20.33 -3.23
N LYS A 291 -4.45 -21.30 -3.59
CA LYS A 291 -3.14 -21.06 -4.22
C LYS A 291 -3.27 -20.20 -5.50
N ILE A 292 -4.22 -20.50 -6.36
CA ILE A 292 -4.41 -19.83 -7.65
C ILE A 292 -4.95 -18.41 -7.45
N SER A 293 -5.92 -18.21 -6.56
CA SER A 293 -6.45 -16.87 -6.23
C SER A 293 -5.36 -15.96 -5.67
N LYS A 294 -4.53 -16.49 -4.78
CA LYS A 294 -3.39 -15.76 -4.23
C LYS A 294 -2.40 -15.34 -5.32
N ALA A 295 -2.07 -16.22 -6.24
CA ALA A 295 -1.21 -15.93 -7.39
C ALA A 295 -1.79 -14.82 -8.28
N ARG A 296 -3.10 -14.89 -8.62
CA ARG A 296 -3.79 -13.86 -9.41
C ARG A 296 -3.79 -12.48 -8.74
N ILE A 297 -3.91 -12.43 -7.42
CA ILE A 297 -3.82 -11.17 -6.67
C ILE A 297 -2.40 -10.61 -6.77
N PHE A 298 -1.35 -11.41 -6.58
CA PHE A 298 0.03 -10.96 -6.72
C PHE A 298 0.33 -10.47 -8.14
N GLU A 299 -0.10 -11.19 -9.16
CA GLU A 299 0.02 -10.78 -10.56
C GLU A 299 -0.69 -9.43 -10.82
N SER A 300 -1.90 -9.25 -10.28
CA SER A 300 -2.62 -7.99 -10.34
C SER A 300 -1.88 -6.85 -9.64
N ILE A 301 -1.27 -7.08 -8.47
CA ILE A 301 -0.44 -6.07 -7.77
C ILE A 301 0.75 -5.69 -8.66
N ASP A 302 1.43 -6.68 -9.24
CA ASP A 302 2.63 -6.47 -10.05
C ASP A 302 2.33 -5.68 -11.32
N SER A 303 1.25 -6.02 -12.03
CA SER A 303 0.83 -5.37 -13.28
C SER A 303 0.11 -4.03 -13.09
N SER A 304 -0.44 -3.72 -11.88
CA SER A 304 -1.19 -2.49 -11.63
C SER A 304 -0.33 -1.23 -11.82
N ASN A 305 -0.94 -0.18 -12.38
CA ASN A 305 -0.36 1.16 -12.40
C ASN A 305 -1.02 2.04 -11.32
N LEU A 306 -0.40 2.11 -10.15
CA LEU A 306 -0.92 2.88 -9.00
C LEU A 306 -0.59 4.38 -9.05
N LYS A 307 0.04 4.85 -10.14
CA LYS A 307 0.47 6.25 -10.37
C LYS A 307 -0.33 6.94 -11.46
N LEU A 308 -1.54 6.50 -11.75
CA LEU A 308 -2.39 7.17 -12.74
C LEU A 308 -2.73 8.58 -12.26
N LYS A 309 -2.51 9.60 -13.10
CA LYS A 309 -2.79 11.01 -12.77
C LYS A 309 -4.19 11.20 -12.21
N LYS A 310 -5.18 10.55 -12.81
CA LYS A 310 -6.57 10.62 -12.38
C LYS A 310 -6.73 10.22 -10.90
N ASP A 311 -6.11 9.13 -10.48
CA ASP A 311 -6.25 8.61 -9.12
C ASP A 311 -5.50 9.50 -8.12
N LEU A 312 -4.29 9.96 -8.50
CA LEU A 312 -3.51 10.91 -7.69
C LEU A 312 -4.28 12.22 -7.47
N VAL A 313 -4.89 12.76 -8.52
CA VAL A 313 -5.69 13.99 -8.43
C VAL A 313 -6.94 13.76 -7.56
N GLN A 314 -7.62 12.63 -7.72
CA GLN A 314 -8.81 12.31 -6.91
C GLN A 314 -8.47 12.24 -5.42
N ASP A 315 -7.40 11.52 -5.04
CA ASP A 315 -7.00 11.39 -3.63
C ASP A 315 -6.47 12.72 -3.05
N TYR A 316 -5.76 13.52 -3.85
CA TYR A 316 -5.36 14.87 -3.48
C TYR A 316 -6.56 15.77 -3.20
N GLN A 317 -7.56 15.81 -4.09
CA GLN A 317 -8.76 16.62 -3.91
C GLN A 317 -9.57 16.18 -2.69
N LEU A 318 -9.70 14.87 -2.47
CA LEU A 318 -10.37 14.34 -1.29
C LEU A 318 -9.69 14.81 0.01
N LEU A 319 -8.35 14.72 0.06
CA LEU A 319 -7.61 15.17 1.23
C LEU A 319 -7.66 16.70 1.40
N LYS A 320 -7.64 17.46 0.30
CA LYS A 320 -7.86 18.91 0.30
C LYS A 320 -9.23 19.26 0.89
N PHE A 321 -10.28 18.56 0.52
CA PHE A 321 -11.62 18.74 1.09
C PHE A 321 -11.66 18.38 2.59
N LYS A 322 -11.03 17.28 2.99
CA LYS A 322 -10.93 16.90 4.41
C LYS A 322 -10.25 17.97 5.27
N THR A 323 -9.16 18.55 4.77
CA THR A 323 -8.32 19.48 5.53
C THR A 323 -8.76 20.95 5.40
N GLY A 324 -9.58 21.26 4.40
CA GLY A 324 -9.99 22.65 4.06
C GLY A 324 -8.84 23.52 3.52
N ARG A 325 -7.71 22.92 3.17
CA ARG A 325 -6.50 23.59 2.67
C ARG A 325 -5.73 22.66 1.73
N ILE A 326 -4.77 23.21 1.01
CA ILE A 326 -3.81 22.39 0.26
C ILE A 326 -3.07 21.49 1.25
N PRO A 327 -3.19 20.15 1.10
CA PRO A 327 -2.56 19.23 2.03
C PRO A 327 -1.04 19.27 1.93
N SER A 328 -0.37 19.10 3.06
CA SER A 328 1.05 18.82 3.13
C SER A 328 1.32 17.34 2.86
N MET A 329 2.56 16.94 2.55
CA MET A 329 2.93 15.52 2.43
C MET A 329 2.68 14.75 3.75
N VAL A 330 2.84 15.44 4.88
CA VAL A 330 2.57 14.87 6.21
C VAL A 330 1.08 14.58 6.41
N ASP A 331 0.19 15.42 5.86
CA ASP A 331 -1.27 15.19 5.97
C ASP A 331 -1.68 13.85 5.34
N PHE A 332 -1.06 13.42 4.23
CA PHE A 332 -1.36 12.11 3.64
C PHE A 332 -1.09 10.96 4.58
N LEU A 333 -0.02 11.06 5.39
CA LEU A 333 0.30 10.06 6.41
C LEU A 333 -0.68 10.12 7.60
N ASP A 334 -1.03 11.33 8.06
CA ASP A 334 -1.87 11.54 9.23
C ASP A 334 -3.33 11.16 9.00
N TYR A 335 -3.84 11.45 7.82
CA TYR A 335 -5.22 11.12 7.45
C TYR A 335 -5.36 9.77 6.77
N GLY A 336 -4.27 8.98 6.69
CA GLY A 336 -4.29 7.67 6.04
C GLY A 336 -4.77 7.78 4.59
N SER A 337 -4.01 8.48 3.76
CA SER A 337 -4.27 8.65 2.33
C SER A 337 -3.13 8.02 1.52
N ARG A 338 -3.17 8.19 0.19
CA ARG A 338 -2.17 7.63 -0.74
C ARG A 338 -0.76 8.10 -0.38
N ASP A 339 0.22 7.20 -0.49
CA ASP A 339 1.63 7.50 -0.16
C ASP A 339 2.15 8.69 -0.98
N PRO A 340 2.65 9.76 -0.35
CA PRO A 340 3.19 10.93 -1.04
C PRO A 340 4.35 10.64 -2.00
N SER A 341 5.09 9.56 -1.81
CA SER A 341 6.14 9.13 -2.75
C SER A 341 5.62 8.93 -4.17
N LEU A 342 4.35 8.51 -4.34
CA LEU A 342 3.74 8.32 -5.66
C LEU A 342 3.57 9.64 -6.42
N TYR A 343 3.32 10.75 -5.73
CA TYR A 343 3.27 12.10 -6.32
C TYR A 343 4.66 12.57 -6.73
N VAL A 344 5.69 12.28 -5.91
CA VAL A 344 7.10 12.56 -6.25
C VAL A 344 7.52 11.73 -7.46
N GLU A 345 7.19 10.45 -7.51
CA GLU A 345 7.50 9.60 -8.66
C GLU A 345 6.80 10.05 -9.95
N TYR A 346 5.59 10.61 -9.85
CA TYR A 346 4.84 11.14 -10.99
C TYR A 346 5.40 12.49 -11.48
N SER A 347 5.64 13.47 -10.57
CA SER A 347 5.94 14.87 -10.89
C SER A 347 7.36 15.29 -10.48
N LYS A 348 8.22 14.39 -9.99
CA LYS A 348 9.58 14.59 -9.46
C LYS A 348 9.64 15.35 -8.13
N SER A 349 8.64 16.16 -7.80
CA SER A 349 8.46 16.78 -6.49
C SER A 349 6.97 16.99 -6.22
N TYR A 350 6.60 17.05 -4.94
CA TYR A 350 5.22 17.35 -4.55
C TYR A 350 4.83 18.79 -4.96
N TYR A 351 5.76 19.75 -4.91
CA TYR A 351 5.51 21.09 -5.43
C TYR A 351 5.08 21.08 -6.90
N ASN A 352 5.77 20.34 -7.77
CA ASN A 352 5.41 20.30 -9.19
C ASN A 352 4.00 19.73 -9.39
N PHE A 353 3.60 18.72 -8.58
CA PHE A 353 2.24 18.21 -8.62
C PHE A 353 1.22 19.27 -8.20
N VAL A 354 1.47 19.96 -7.07
CA VAL A 354 0.59 21.03 -6.58
C VAL A 354 0.48 22.18 -7.58
N ALA A 355 1.59 22.60 -8.16
CA ALA A 355 1.61 23.67 -9.17
C ALA A 355 0.84 23.31 -10.46
N ASP A 356 0.72 22.02 -10.79
CA ASP A 356 -0.10 21.53 -11.92
C ASP A 356 -1.61 21.49 -11.57
N GLN A 357 -1.98 21.54 -10.29
CA GLN A 357 -3.37 21.47 -9.82
C GLN A 357 -3.91 22.81 -9.32
N GLU A 358 -3.06 23.74 -8.87
CA GLU A 358 -3.44 24.96 -8.18
C GLU A 358 -2.82 26.19 -8.86
N GLU A 359 -3.64 27.01 -9.49
CA GLU A 359 -3.21 28.23 -10.22
C GLU A 359 -2.39 29.19 -9.36
N GLU A 360 -2.66 29.25 -8.05
CA GLU A 360 -1.90 30.10 -7.12
C GLU A 360 -0.43 29.70 -6.97
N TYR A 361 -0.06 28.45 -7.30
CA TYR A 361 1.30 27.93 -7.24
C TYR A 361 1.98 27.81 -8.60
N GLU A 362 1.26 28.04 -9.70
CA GLU A 362 1.80 28.00 -11.04
C GLU A 362 2.96 29.00 -11.20
N SER A 363 4.11 28.50 -11.64
CA SER A 363 5.32 29.30 -11.92
C SER A 363 5.82 30.19 -10.77
N LYS A 364 5.53 29.87 -9.50
CA LYS A 364 5.96 30.65 -8.33
C LYS A 364 7.42 30.42 -7.94
N LEU A 365 8.01 29.29 -8.32
CA LEU A 365 9.43 29.03 -8.15
C LEU A 365 10.18 29.24 -9.46
N ASN A 366 11.39 29.79 -9.37
CA ASN A 366 12.27 29.83 -10.52
C ASN A 366 12.81 28.43 -10.86
N PRO A 367 13.36 28.21 -12.08
CA PRO A 367 13.82 26.88 -12.50
C PRO A 367 14.86 26.24 -11.57
N SER A 368 15.74 27.01 -10.96
CA SER A 368 16.76 26.51 -10.02
C SER A 368 16.14 26.03 -8.74
N GLN A 369 15.18 26.78 -8.17
CA GLN A 369 14.45 26.39 -6.96
C GLN A 369 13.59 25.13 -7.19
N SER A 370 12.85 25.09 -8.31
CA SER A 370 12.07 23.89 -8.67
C SER A 370 12.97 22.67 -8.84
N LYS A 371 14.10 22.83 -9.54
CA LYS A 371 15.06 21.73 -9.74
C LYS A 371 15.69 21.24 -8.44
N LEU A 372 15.96 22.16 -7.51
CA LEU A 372 16.51 21.80 -6.21
C LEU A 372 15.50 21.01 -5.37
N LEU A 373 14.20 21.39 -5.38
CA LEU A 373 13.14 20.60 -4.75
C LEU A 373 12.99 19.21 -5.37
N GLU A 374 13.10 19.08 -6.70
CA GLU A 374 13.12 17.78 -7.36
C GLU A 374 14.25 16.90 -6.82
N PHE A 375 15.47 17.44 -6.73
CA PHE A 375 16.61 16.69 -6.22
C PHE A 375 16.46 16.28 -4.75
N PHE A 376 15.98 17.18 -3.90
CA PHE A 376 15.70 16.82 -2.49
C PHE A 376 14.65 15.72 -2.40
N SER A 377 13.54 15.84 -3.13
CA SER A 377 12.45 14.86 -3.08
C SER A 377 12.87 13.48 -3.61
N MET A 378 13.65 13.44 -4.72
CA MET A 378 13.99 12.17 -5.39
C MET A 378 15.20 11.45 -4.80
N HIS A 379 16.10 12.16 -4.08
CA HIS A 379 17.40 11.61 -3.72
C HIS A 379 17.77 11.75 -2.25
N ILE A 380 17.08 12.61 -1.50
CA ILE A 380 17.43 12.94 -0.10
C ILE A 380 16.29 12.56 0.83
N ASN A 381 15.13 13.17 0.65
CA ASN A 381 13.99 13.09 1.57
C ASN A 381 13.04 11.93 1.17
N ASP A 382 13.58 10.73 1.03
CA ASP A 382 12.86 9.50 0.68
C ASP A 382 12.45 8.64 1.89
N GLY A 383 12.86 9.04 3.09
CA GLY A 383 12.57 8.31 4.34
C GLY A 383 13.30 6.97 4.45
N MET A 384 14.42 6.78 3.72
CA MET A 384 15.26 5.58 3.79
C MET A 384 16.45 5.74 4.72
N ARG A 385 16.95 6.95 4.89
CA ARG A 385 17.99 7.34 5.82
C ARG A 385 17.64 8.68 6.47
N VAL A 386 17.89 8.83 7.76
CA VAL A 386 17.37 9.97 8.54
C VAL A 386 18.37 11.12 8.70
N GLU A 387 19.67 10.85 8.57
CA GLU A 387 20.75 11.79 8.85
C GLU A 387 20.66 13.05 8.00
N GLU A 388 20.42 12.91 6.69
CA GLU A 388 20.28 14.05 5.78
C GLU A 388 19.09 14.92 6.17
N SER A 389 17.95 14.31 6.51
CA SER A 389 16.73 15.04 6.85
C SER A 389 16.86 15.76 8.19
N ILE A 390 17.54 15.17 9.20
CA ILE A 390 17.86 15.84 10.47
C ILE A 390 18.77 17.04 10.23
N ILE A 391 19.84 16.88 9.46
CA ILE A 391 20.74 17.97 9.12
C ILE A 391 19.97 19.08 8.41
N LEU A 392 19.19 18.74 7.40
CA LEU A 392 18.42 19.71 6.60
C LEU A 392 17.38 20.46 7.44
N GLU A 393 16.66 19.79 8.32
CA GLU A 393 15.72 20.40 9.23
C GLU A 393 16.39 21.48 10.09
N ARG A 394 17.55 21.18 10.68
CA ARG A 394 18.30 22.12 11.52
C ARG A 394 18.90 23.26 10.71
N LEU A 395 19.38 22.98 9.52
CA LEU A 395 19.87 24.02 8.62
C LEU A 395 18.77 25.01 8.23
N ILE A 396 17.56 24.54 7.94
CA ILE A 396 16.41 25.41 7.63
C ILE A 396 16.01 26.25 8.85
N GLN A 397 16.14 25.71 10.07
CA GLN A 397 15.74 26.38 11.31
C GLN A 397 16.74 27.43 11.78
N GLN A 398 18.04 27.12 11.76
CA GLN A 398 19.08 27.94 12.40
C GLN A 398 20.34 28.18 11.55
N GLY A 399 20.42 27.59 10.36
CA GLY A 399 21.52 27.83 9.40
C GLY A 399 22.77 26.97 9.60
N PHE A 400 22.87 26.23 10.69
CA PHE A 400 24.02 25.37 10.99
C PHE A 400 23.66 24.22 11.94
N ILE A 401 24.51 23.19 11.99
CA ILE A 401 24.44 22.12 12.98
C ILE A 401 25.85 21.49 13.14
N SER A 402 26.22 21.05 14.36
CA SER A 402 27.44 20.28 14.61
C SER A 402 27.22 18.77 14.45
N TYR A 403 28.30 18.02 14.23
CA TYR A 403 28.24 16.56 14.22
C TYR A 403 27.71 15.99 15.54
N ASP A 404 28.12 16.56 16.65
CA ASP A 404 27.68 16.13 18.00
C ASP A 404 26.18 16.37 18.21
N ASP A 405 25.63 17.48 17.68
CA ASP A 405 24.19 17.72 17.72
C ASP A 405 23.42 16.71 16.87
N VAL A 406 23.93 16.35 15.67
CA VAL A 406 23.30 15.31 14.83
C VAL A 406 23.28 13.97 15.57
N LYS A 407 24.42 13.55 16.17
CA LYS A 407 24.50 12.33 16.97
C LYS A 407 23.55 12.35 18.16
N ALA A 408 23.48 13.47 18.88
CA ALA A 408 22.59 13.63 20.03
C ALA A 408 21.10 13.51 19.64
N ILE A 409 20.69 14.10 18.50
CA ILE A 409 19.32 14.00 17.99
C ILE A 409 18.99 12.55 17.61
N ILE A 410 19.89 11.86 16.90
CA ILE A 410 19.71 10.48 16.50
C ILE A 410 19.59 9.56 17.71
N ARG A 411 20.50 9.70 18.67
CA ARG A 411 20.44 8.93 19.94
C ARG A 411 19.15 9.16 20.70
N LYS A 412 18.71 10.41 20.79
CA LYS A 412 17.47 10.77 21.50
C LYS A 412 16.22 10.21 20.84
N ASN A 413 16.13 10.30 19.50
CA ASN A 413 14.90 9.98 18.78
C ASN A 413 14.81 8.51 18.39
N TYR A 414 15.95 7.86 18.12
CA TYR A 414 16.01 6.52 17.55
C TYR A 414 16.85 5.53 18.37
N GLY A 415 17.65 6.01 19.34
CA GLY A 415 18.41 5.14 20.24
C GLY A 415 19.65 4.47 19.64
N TYR A 416 20.10 4.88 18.44
CA TYR A 416 21.33 4.37 17.85
C TYR A 416 22.44 5.42 17.73
N GLU A 417 23.67 4.98 17.53
CA GLU A 417 24.85 5.83 17.41
C GLU A 417 25.25 6.01 15.94
N ALA A 418 25.20 7.24 15.44
CA ALA A 418 25.79 7.58 14.16
C ALA A 418 27.27 7.93 14.32
N ASN A 419 28.13 7.42 13.45
CA ASN A 419 29.56 7.78 13.43
C ASN A 419 29.83 8.94 12.46
N ASP A 420 31.03 9.52 12.55
CA ASP A 420 31.42 10.67 11.73
C ASP A 420 31.43 10.35 10.23
N LYS A 421 31.77 9.11 9.84
CA LYS A 421 31.74 8.65 8.45
C LYS A 421 30.31 8.70 7.88
N THR A 422 29.31 8.33 8.70
CA THR A 422 27.88 8.38 8.32
C THR A 422 27.41 9.83 8.16
N ILE A 423 27.81 10.73 9.08
CA ILE A 423 27.43 12.14 8.98
C ILE A 423 28.09 12.80 7.75
N LEU A 424 29.38 12.53 7.50
CA LEU A 424 30.06 13.01 6.31
C LEU A 424 29.42 12.48 5.02
N SER A 425 29.03 11.21 5.01
CA SER A 425 28.27 10.61 3.90
C SER A 425 26.93 11.35 3.67
N ALA A 426 26.23 11.73 4.75
CA ALA A 426 24.99 12.50 4.66
C ALA A 426 25.24 13.94 4.11
N VAL A 427 26.33 14.60 4.50
CA VAL A 427 26.74 15.87 3.93
C VAL A 427 27.03 15.74 2.42
N ASN A 428 27.69 14.70 2.00
CA ASN A 428 27.93 14.40 0.58
C ASN A 428 26.63 14.06 -0.16
N GLY A 429 25.70 13.39 0.50
CA GLY A 429 24.31 13.17 0.03
C GLY A 429 23.58 14.48 -0.21
N LEU A 430 23.54 15.40 0.77
CA LEU A 430 22.92 16.71 0.68
C LEU A 430 23.51 17.54 -0.47
N ASN A 431 24.81 17.45 -0.70
CA ASN A 431 25.47 18.09 -1.85
C ASN A 431 25.29 17.33 -3.17
N LEU A 432 24.52 16.22 -3.20
CA LEU A 432 24.29 15.41 -4.41
C LEU A 432 25.58 14.88 -5.08
N LYS A 433 26.63 14.68 -4.30
CA LYS A 433 27.91 14.10 -4.78
C LYS A 433 27.79 12.60 -5.00
N PHE A 434 26.94 11.94 -4.21
CA PHE A 434 26.74 10.49 -4.26
C PHE A 434 26.01 10.05 -5.54
N VAL A 435 24.97 10.78 -5.97
CA VAL A 435 24.16 10.42 -7.14
C VAL A 435 24.85 10.85 -8.43
N THR A 436 24.96 9.91 -9.38
CA THR A 436 25.63 10.12 -10.65
C THR A 436 24.68 10.05 -11.84
N GLU A 437 24.92 10.86 -12.87
CA GLU A 437 24.19 10.85 -14.15
C GLU A 437 25.19 10.80 -15.32
N ARG A 438 24.76 10.19 -16.44
CA ARG A 438 25.54 10.26 -17.69
C ARG A 438 25.31 11.57 -18.42
N GLU A 439 26.36 12.12 -18.99
CA GLU A 439 26.33 13.29 -19.85
C GLU A 439 26.08 12.85 -21.30
N GLY A 440 24.80 12.69 -21.69
CA GLY A 440 24.41 12.14 -23.00
C GLY A 440 24.63 10.62 -23.14
N GLY A 441 24.33 10.07 -24.33
CA GLY A 441 24.32 8.61 -24.54
C GLY A 441 25.67 7.90 -24.35
N ASN A 442 26.79 8.54 -24.70
CA ASN A 442 28.16 8.03 -24.57
C ASN A 442 29.06 8.92 -23.69
N GLY A 443 28.49 9.86 -22.95
CA GLY A 443 29.25 10.82 -22.15
C GLY A 443 29.81 10.25 -20.85
N LYS A 444 30.65 11.07 -20.20
CA LYS A 444 31.23 10.78 -18.88
C LYS A 444 30.13 10.70 -17.83
N THR A 445 30.27 9.80 -16.86
CA THR A 445 29.42 9.76 -15.66
C THR A 445 29.92 10.81 -14.68
N LEU A 446 29.08 11.80 -14.36
CA LEU A 446 29.35 12.87 -13.40
C LEU A 446 28.38 12.78 -12.23
N SER A 447 28.81 13.25 -11.04
CA SER A 447 27.84 13.48 -9.96
C SER A 447 26.85 14.60 -10.35
N ILE A 448 25.65 14.58 -9.77
CA ILE A 448 24.70 15.69 -9.97
C ILE A 448 25.34 17.01 -9.53
N ASN A 449 26.11 16.97 -8.43
CA ASN A 449 26.87 18.13 -7.95
C ASN A 449 27.78 18.73 -9.02
N GLU A 450 28.60 17.92 -9.68
CA GLU A 450 29.52 18.35 -10.73
C GLU A 450 28.75 18.85 -11.97
N LYS A 451 27.74 18.12 -12.39
CA LYS A 451 26.95 18.42 -13.59
C LYS A 451 26.23 19.77 -13.51
N TYR A 452 25.69 20.12 -12.33
CA TYR A 452 24.90 21.34 -12.13
C TYR A 452 25.61 22.41 -11.29
N GLY A 453 26.85 22.18 -10.87
CA GLY A 453 27.64 23.14 -10.08
C GLY A 453 27.00 23.45 -8.71
N LEU A 454 26.45 22.44 -8.03
CA LEU A 454 25.66 22.66 -6.82
C LEU A 454 26.55 22.94 -5.59
N ARG A 455 26.12 23.93 -4.79
CA ARG A 455 26.70 24.25 -3.47
C ARG A 455 25.56 24.42 -2.49
N ILE A 456 25.21 23.34 -1.80
CA ILE A 456 24.04 23.28 -0.93
C ILE A 456 24.43 23.46 0.53
N VAL A 457 25.45 22.71 0.99
CA VAL A 457 25.99 22.79 2.34
C VAL A 457 27.51 22.77 2.30
N SER A 458 28.13 23.46 3.27
CA SER A 458 29.57 23.47 3.52
C SER A 458 29.85 22.82 4.87
N GLU A 459 30.96 22.11 4.97
CA GLU A 459 31.40 21.42 6.20
C GLU A 459 32.82 21.88 6.53
N SER A 460 33.06 22.24 7.77
CA SER A 460 34.37 22.60 8.32
C SER A 460 34.38 22.33 9.83
N GLU A 461 35.43 21.68 10.31
CA GLU A 461 35.65 21.43 11.75
C GLU A 461 34.43 20.76 12.44
N ASN A 462 33.86 19.74 11.80
CA ASN A 462 32.66 19.04 12.28
C ASN A 462 31.40 19.93 12.43
N LYS A 463 31.39 21.08 11.77
CA LYS A 463 30.23 21.99 11.70
C LYS A 463 29.73 22.07 10.26
N ILE A 464 28.43 21.83 10.08
CA ILE A 464 27.73 21.89 8.80
C ILE A 464 26.98 23.21 8.76
N THR A 465 27.11 23.95 7.65
CA THR A 465 26.49 25.25 7.44
C THR A 465 25.81 25.31 6.07
N ILE A 466 24.82 26.17 5.93
CA ILE A 466 24.15 26.43 4.63
C ILE A 466 25.15 27.16 3.70
N ASP A 467 25.25 26.68 2.45
CA ASP A 467 25.96 27.37 1.40
C ASP A 467 25.02 28.36 0.64
N SER A 468 25.60 29.19 -0.18
CA SER A 468 24.94 30.30 -0.89
C SER A 468 23.68 29.87 -1.65
N MET A 469 23.74 28.81 -2.43
CA MET A 469 22.63 28.33 -3.27
C MET A 469 21.39 27.97 -2.45
N LEU A 470 21.54 27.21 -1.35
CA LEU A 470 20.42 26.90 -0.47
C LEU A 470 19.96 28.14 0.29
N LYS A 471 20.89 28.98 0.73
CA LYS A 471 20.56 30.25 1.42
C LYS A 471 19.70 31.16 0.54
N ASP A 472 20.07 31.31 -0.74
CA ASP A 472 19.31 32.12 -1.70
C ASP A 472 17.93 31.48 -1.98
N ALA A 473 17.85 30.16 -2.14
CA ALA A 473 16.58 29.46 -2.33
C ALA A 473 15.62 29.64 -1.15
N LEU A 474 16.12 29.60 0.08
CA LEU A 474 15.34 29.80 1.32
C LEU A 474 14.79 31.23 1.49
N THR A 475 15.19 32.20 0.68
CA THR A 475 14.53 33.52 0.65
C THR A 475 13.11 33.46 0.09
N SER A 476 12.79 32.44 -0.69
CA SER A 476 11.43 32.15 -1.17
C SER A 476 10.63 31.44 -0.07
N THR A 477 9.54 32.06 0.37
CA THR A 477 8.61 31.46 1.35
C THR A 477 7.98 30.18 0.85
N ILE A 478 7.68 30.10 -0.47
CA ILE A 478 7.09 28.92 -1.11
C ILE A 478 8.12 27.78 -1.15
N PHE A 479 9.34 28.04 -1.59
CA PHE A 479 10.41 27.06 -1.57
C PHE A 479 10.61 26.49 -0.16
N THR A 480 10.72 27.38 0.83
CA THR A 480 10.93 27.01 2.22
C THR A 480 9.76 26.16 2.78
N LYS A 481 8.52 26.52 2.42
CA LYS A 481 7.32 25.76 2.81
C LYS A 481 7.40 24.31 2.30
N PHE A 482 7.63 24.13 0.99
CA PHE A 482 7.67 22.79 0.40
C PHE A 482 8.91 21.98 0.79
N LEU A 483 10.05 22.62 0.99
CA LEU A 483 11.24 21.93 1.50
C LEU A 483 11.05 21.44 2.92
N LYS A 484 10.46 22.25 3.81
CA LYS A 484 10.12 21.83 5.18
C LYS A 484 9.17 20.66 5.17
N ASP A 485 8.07 20.75 4.44
CA ASP A 485 7.08 19.69 4.31
C ASP A 485 7.70 18.37 3.82
N ASN A 486 8.54 18.43 2.78
CA ASN A 486 9.24 17.26 2.27
C ASN A 486 10.24 16.67 3.30
N THR A 487 10.90 17.53 4.09
CA THR A 487 11.81 17.08 5.16
C THR A 487 11.05 16.44 6.32
N GLU A 488 9.96 17.04 6.77
CA GLU A 488 9.09 16.49 7.82
C GLU A 488 8.48 15.15 7.38
N TYR A 489 8.03 15.04 6.13
CA TYR A 489 7.56 13.78 5.55
C TYR A 489 8.62 12.68 5.64
N ALA A 490 9.87 12.97 5.26
CA ALA A 490 10.95 12.00 5.31
C ALA A 490 11.24 11.51 6.74
N LEU A 491 11.32 12.45 7.71
CA LEU A 491 11.52 12.15 9.13
C LEU A 491 10.39 11.30 9.69
N LYS A 492 9.14 11.65 9.36
CA LYS A 492 7.95 10.92 9.82
C LYS A 492 7.87 9.53 9.19
N THR A 493 8.17 9.43 7.88
CA THR A 493 8.19 8.16 7.16
C THR A 493 9.22 7.20 7.74
N PHE A 494 10.44 7.69 8.03
CA PHE A 494 11.46 6.89 8.71
C PHE A 494 11.00 6.49 10.11
N GLY A 495 10.49 7.45 10.90
CA GLY A 495 10.02 7.20 12.27
C GLY A 495 8.89 6.17 12.34
N ASN A 496 7.94 6.19 11.39
CA ASN A 496 6.85 5.22 11.32
C ASN A 496 7.33 3.78 10.99
N LYS A 497 8.46 3.65 10.29
CA LYS A 497 9.06 2.36 9.92
C LYS A 497 10.07 1.87 10.95
N PHE A 498 10.65 2.80 11.72
CA PHE A 498 11.73 2.50 12.66
C PHE A 498 11.23 1.64 13.83
N SER A 499 12.01 0.61 14.14
CA SER A 499 11.84 -0.24 15.33
C SER A 499 13.22 -0.66 15.77
N ALA A 500 13.58 -0.41 17.03
CA ALA A 500 14.93 -0.65 17.54
C ALA A 500 15.35 -2.12 17.47
N ASP A 501 14.40 -3.05 17.61
CA ASP A 501 14.61 -4.48 17.49
C ASP A 501 14.86 -4.96 16.04
N LYS A 502 14.39 -4.19 15.05
CA LYS A 502 14.55 -4.46 13.61
C LYS A 502 15.67 -3.62 12.96
N PHE A 503 16.17 -2.61 13.63
CA PHE A 503 17.22 -1.76 13.08
C PHE A 503 18.61 -2.41 13.25
N GLN A 504 19.36 -2.51 12.15
CA GLN A 504 20.72 -3.04 12.11
C GLN A 504 21.61 -2.15 11.24
N ASP A 505 22.51 -1.41 11.87
CA ASP A 505 23.57 -0.64 11.19
C ASP A 505 23.11 0.17 9.95
N GLY A 506 22.01 0.89 10.08
CA GLY A 506 21.46 1.75 9.05
C GLY A 506 20.27 1.17 8.30
N PHE A 507 20.03 -0.14 8.40
CA PHE A 507 18.92 -0.82 7.73
C PHE A 507 17.85 -1.29 8.71
N ILE A 508 16.59 -1.31 8.26
CA ILE A 508 15.47 -1.89 9.00
C ILE A 508 15.15 -3.25 8.38
N LEU A 509 15.18 -4.31 9.18
CA LEU A 509 14.88 -5.69 8.73
C LEU A 509 13.54 -5.75 8.00
N TYR A 510 13.53 -6.48 6.90
CA TYR A 510 12.37 -6.77 6.06
C TYR A 510 11.78 -5.55 5.35
N GLN A 511 12.48 -4.40 5.38
CA GLN A 511 12.19 -3.26 4.53
C GLN A 511 12.86 -3.44 3.16
N LYS A 512 12.22 -2.93 2.11
CA LYS A 512 12.83 -2.88 0.77
C LYS A 512 13.70 -1.65 0.60
N TYR A 513 14.82 -1.86 -0.07
CA TYR A 513 15.80 -0.84 -0.44
C TYR A 513 16.18 -1.01 -1.91
N SER A 514 16.31 0.11 -2.63
CA SER A 514 16.98 0.11 -3.91
C SER A 514 18.48 -0.09 -3.73
N ARG A 515 19.17 -0.58 -4.76
CA ARG A 515 20.65 -0.67 -4.72
C ARG A 515 21.30 0.69 -4.40
N LYS A 516 20.74 1.78 -4.94
CA LYS A 516 21.18 3.15 -4.64
C LYS A 516 21.11 3.44 -3.14
N ASP A 517 20.01 3.13 -2.49
CA ASP A 517 19.84 3.37 -1.05
C ASP A 517 20.80 2.52 -0.22
N VAL A 518 21.00 1.25 -0.62
CA VAL A 518 21.96 0.37 0.05
C VAL A 518 23.36 0.97 0.04
N PHE A 519 23.87 1.39 -1.10
CA PHE A 519 25.22 1.98 -1.18
C PHE A 519 25.32 3.31 -0.46
N ARG A 520 24.25 4.14 -0.46
CA ARG A 520 24.16 5.39 0.31
C ARG A 520 24.26 5.11 1.82
N ILE A 521 23.47 4.14 2.32
CA ILE A 521 23.47 3.77 3.75
C ILE A 521 24.79 3.12 4.16
N LEU A 522 25.43 2.36 3.29
CA LEU A 522 26.79 1.82 3.51
C LEU A 522 27.91 2.87 3.40
N ASN A 523 27.57 4.15 3.24
CA ASN A 523 28.49 5.28 3.18
C ASN A 523 29.48 5.25 2.00
N TRP A 524 29.05 4.71 0.86
CA TRP A 524 29.86 4.76 -0.35
C TRP A 524 29.99 6.19 -0.88
N GLU A 525 31.14 6.50 -1.47
CA GLU A 525 31.39 7.87 -2.01
C GLU A 525 30.50 8.21 -3.18
N GLN A 526 30.22 7.25 -4.05
CA GLN A 526 29.40 7.41 -5.26
C GLN A 526 28.53 6.18 -5.52
N ASN A 527 27.37 6.40 -6.12
CA ASN A 527 26.52 5.33 -6.57
C ASN A 527 27.17 4.59 -7.77
N PRO A 528 27.43 3.28 -7.67
CA PRO A 528 27.96 2.51 -8.78
C PRO A 528 27.07 2.56 -10.02
N ASN A 529 27.66 2.43 -11.21
CA ASN A 529 26.88 2.34 -12.43
C ASN A 529 25.96 1.10 -12.38
N PRO A 530 24.64 1.25 -12.51
CA PRO A 530 23.69 0.14 -12.42
C PRO A 530 23.96 -1.02 -13.37
N GLN A 531 24.56 -0.74 -14.54
CA GLN A 531 24.92 -1.77 -15.53
C GLN A 531 26.07 -2.67 -15.10
N THR A 532 26.92 -2.22 -14.18
CA THR A 532 28.06 -2.98 -13.67
C THR A 532 27.74 -3.75 -12.37
N VAL A 533 26.58 -3.46 -11.77
CA VAL A 533 26.18 -4.10 -10.52
C VAL A 533 25.58 -5.47 -10.80
N GLY A 534 26.34 -6.52 -10.60
CA GLY A 534 25.86 -7.91 -10.60
C GLY A 534 25.15 -8.27 -9.29
N GLY A 535 25.15 -9.58 -8.96
CA GLY A 535 24.54 -10.10 -7.73
C GLY A 535 25.22 -9.67 -6.43
N TYR A 536 26.44 -9.13 -6.47
CA TYR A 536 27.12 -8.58 -5.29
C TYR A 536 28.13 -7.49 -5.65
N PHE A 537 28.46 -6.65 -4.65
CA PHE A 537 29.41 -5.57 -4.82
C PHE A 537 30.26 -5.40 -3.54
N ARG A 538 31.58 -5.30 -3.73
CA ARG A 538 32.56 -5.07 -2.67
C ARG A 538 32.94 -3.59 -2.61
N SER A 539 32.98 -2.99 -1.43
CA SER A 539 33.47 -1.62 -1.24
C SER A 539 34.97 -1.54 -1.53
N LYS A 540 35.43 -0.35 -1.96
CA LYS A 540 36.85 -0.12 -2.26
C LYS A 540 37.75 -0.27 -1.03
N ASP A 541 37.23 0.09 0.15
CA ASP A 541 37.91 -0.04 1.45
C ASP A 541 37.76 -1.43 2.08
N GLU A 542 37.16 -2.37 1.36
CA GLU A 542 36.91 -3.76 1.79
C GLU A 542 36.09 -3.89 3.09
N SER A 543 35.40 -2.84 3.51
CA SER A 543 34.62 -2.84 4.75
C SER A 543 33.25 -3.53 4.61
N ASN A 544 32.75 -3.70 3.38
CA ASN A 544 31.47 -4.36 3.15
C ASN A 544 31.35 -5.03 1.78
N ILE A 545 30.51 -6.07 1.73
CA ILE A 545 30.09 -6.76 0.50
C ILE A 545 28.57 -6.88 0.54
N ALA A 546 27.86 -6.01 -0.18
CA ALA A 546 26.41 -6.10 -0.29
C ALA A 546 26.01 -7.17 -1.32
N ILE A 547 25.14 -8.11 -0.93
CA ILE A 547 24.68 -9.24 -1.74
C ILE A 547 23.23 -9.04 -2.11
N PHE A 548 22.93 -9.12 -3.42
CA PHE A 548 21.59 -8.92 -3.99
C PHE A 548 21.15 -10.18 -4.74
N ILE A 549 20.05 -10.78 -4.29
CA ILE A 549 19.55 -12.04 -4.84
C ILE A 549 18.15 -11.85 -5.42
N ASN A 550 17.97 -12.34 -6.65
CA ASN A 550 16.67 -12.60 -7.24
C ASN A 550 16.36 -14.07 -7.01
N TYR A 551 15.45 -14.41 -6.09
CA TYR A 551 15.31 -15.76 -5.55
C TYR A 551 14.75 -16.74 -6.58
N HIS A 552 13.60 -16.40 -7.20
CA HIS A 552 13.05 -17.16 -8.32
C HIS A 552 13.49 -16.51 -9.63
N LYS A 553 14.20 -17.26 -10.42
CA LYS A 553 14.73 -16.83 -11.71
C LYS A 553 13.76 -17.25 -12.81
N GLU A 554 13.77 -16.54 -13.94
CA GLU A 554 12.98 -16.88 -15.12
C GLU A 554 13.49 -18.18 -15.74
N GLU A 555 12.62 -18.96 -16.40
CA GLU A 555 12.94 -20.27 -16.96
C GLU A 555 14.00 -20.22 -18.07
N ASP A 556 14.17 -19.07 -18.74
CA ASP A 556 15.10 -18.87 -19.87
C ASP A 556 16.47 -18.29 -19.48
N ILE A 557 16.94 -18.53 -18.24
CA ILE A 557 18.25 -18.04 -17.80
C ILE A 557 19.40 -18.78 -18.48
N SER A 558 20.43 -18.02 -18.89
CA SER A 558 21.65 -18.59 -19.46
C SER A 558 22.39 -19.49 -18.44
N ALA A 559 22.95 -20.61 -18.92
CA ALA A 559 23.69 -21.56 -18.08
C ALA A 559 24.83 -20.93 -17.27
N SER A 560 25.35 -19.77 -17.67
CA SER A 560 26.41 -19.03 -16.98
C SER A 560 25.90 -18.11 -15.85
N THR A 561 24.57 -17.94 -15.69
CA THR A 561 23.95 -17.11 -14.67
C THR A 561 22.96 -17.87 -13.79
N ASP A 562 22.86 -19.18 -13.95
CA ASP A 562 22.00 -20.07 -13.15
C ASP A 562 22.67 -20.39 -11.80
N TYR A 563 22.79 -19.37 -10.92
CA TYR A 563 23.27 -19.55 -9.55
C TYR A 563 22.19 -20.20 -8.70
N LYS A 564 22.54 -21.16 -7.87
CA LYS A 564 21.62 -21.87 -6.95
C LYS A 564 21.70 -21.27 -5.55
N ASP A 565 21.45 -19.97 -5.46
CA ASP A 565 21.33 -19.27 -4.18
C ASP A 565 20.02 -19.68 -3.52
N SER A 566 20.03 -20.13 -2.27
CA SER A 566 18.83 -20.60 -1.59
C SER A 566 18.96 -20.59 -0.07
N PHE A 567 17.86 -20.46 0.61
CA PHE A 567 17.76 -20.75 2.04
C PHE A 567 17.89 -22.26 2.29
N ILE A 568 18.68 -22.64 3.29
CA ILE A 568 18.67 -23.98 3.87
C ILE A 568 17.52 -24.06 4.89
N ASP A 569 17.43 -23.04 5.73
CA ASP A 569 16.36 -22.78 6.69
C ASP A 569 16.25 -21.26 6.91
N ASN A 570 15.41 -20.80 7.83
CA ASN A 570 15.19 -19.36 8.07
C ASN A 570 16.38 -18.63 8.72
N THR A 571 17.48 -19.33 9.03
CA THR A 571 18.71 -18.78 9.62
C THR A 571 19.94 -18.95 8.76
N THR A 572 19.89 -19.86 7.78
CA THR A 572 21.05 -20.27 6.99
C THR A 572 20.79 -20.07 5.51
N PHE A 573 21.70 -19.35 4.84
CA PHE A 573 21.61 -19.03 3.42
C PHE A 573 22.83 -19.53 2.65
N THR A 574 22.61 -20.26 1.57
CA THR A 574 23.65 -20.68 0.62
C THR A 574 23.77 -19.66 -0.49
N TRP A 575 24.96 -19.14 -0.73
CA TRP A 575 25.27 -18.18 -1.76
C TRP A 575 26.37 -18.65 -2.70
N MET A 576 26.34 -18.21 -3.96
CA MET A 576 27.36 -18.49 -4.98
C MET A 576 27.99 -17.20 -5.50
N THR A 577 29.31 -17.23 -5.69
CA THR A 577 30.04 -16.13 -6.37
C THR A 577 29.65 -16.03 -7.84
N LYS A 578 30.04 -14.94 -8.51
CA LYS A 578 29.97 -14.85 -9.98
C LYS A 578 30.74 -15.98 -10.66
N SER A 579 30.39 -16.32 -11.89
CA SER A 579 31.15 -17.27 -12.72
C SER A 579 32.64 -16.86 -12.85
N ASN A 580 33.49 -17.84 -13.10
CA ASN A 580 34.95 -17.68 -13.17
C ASN A 580 35.59 -17.18 -11.86
N ARG A 581 35.10 -17.67 -10.71
CA ARG A 581 35.69 -17.46 -9.39
C ARG A 581 36.12 -18.77 -8.77
N THR A 582 37.31 -18.72 -8.15
CA THR A 582 37.93 -19.86 -7.44
C THR A 582 38.07 -19.51 -5.95
N LEU A 583 38.48 -20.47 -5.15
CA LEU A 583 38.76 -20.26 -3.71
C LEU A 583 39.81 -19.18 -3.44
N GLU A 584 40.62 -18.83 -4.46
CA GLU A 584 41.67 -17.81 -4.39
C GLU A 584 41.19 -16.42 -4.89
N ALA A 585 39.95 -16.29 -5.32
CA ALA A 585 39.38 -15.00 -5.75
C ALA A 585 39.46 -13.97 -4.59
N PRO A 586 39.78 -12.68 -4.89
CA PRO A 586 39.98 -11.66 -3.87
C PRO A 586 38.78 -11.51 -2.91
N GLU A 587 37.55 -11.51 -3.45
CA GLU A 587 36.35 -11.44 -2.64
C GLU A 587 36.14 -12.65 -1.74
N VAL A 588 36.52 -13.86 -2.19
CA VAL A 588 36.41 -15.09 -1.39
C VAL A 588 37.43 -15.08 -0.24
N ARG A 589 38.62 -14.55 -0.47
CA ARG A 589 39.63 -14.37 0.58
C ARG A 589 39.15 -13.41 1.66
N VAL A 590 38.64 -12.23 1.27
CA VAL A 590 38.12 -11.22 2.19
C VAL A 590 36.94 -11.78 3.02
N ILE A 591 36.04 -12.54 2.40
CA ILE A 591 34.93 -13.21 3.12
C ILE A 591 35.48 -14.27 4.09
N ARG A 592 36.50 -15.04 3.69
CA ARG A 592 37.10 -16.10 4.53
C ARG A 592 37.82 -15.52 5.74
N GLU A 593 38.53 -14.41 5.58
CA GLU A 593 39.23 -13.72 6.67
C GLU A 593 38.22 -13.05 7.64
N TYR A 594 37.10 -12.56 7.13
CA TYR A 594 35.98 -11.96 7.86
C TYR A 594 36.41 -11.01 9.00
N ASN A 595 37.42 -10.18 8.75
CA ASN A 595 37.96 -9.26 9.74
C ASN A 595 37.18 -7.92 9.72
N GLY A 596 36.09 -7.84 10.50
CA GLY A 596 35.23 -6.64 10.55
C GLY A 596 34.44 -6.35 9.26
N LEU A 597 34.33 -7.34 8.36
CA LEU A 597 33.60 -7.22 7.11
C LEU A 597 32.09 -7.27 7.36
N ARG A 598 31.36 -6.34 6.83
CA ARG A 598 29.88 -6.38 6.78
C ARG A 598 29.40 -7.08 5.52
N ILE A 599 28.44 -8.01 5.67
CA ILE A 599 27.85 -8.76 4.54
C ILE A 599 26.31 -8.68 4.63
N PRO A 600 25.70 -7.53 4.28
CA PRO A 600 24.27 -7.41 4.27
C PRO A 600 23.63 -8.17 3.09
N LEU A 601 22.58 -8.94 3.37
CA LEU A 601 21.83 -9.72 2.40
C LEU A 601 20.54 -8.99 1.99
N PHE A 602 20.35 -8.86 0.68
CA PHE A 602 19.16 -8.26 0.06
C PHE A 602 18.53 -9.24 -0.92
N ILE A 603 17.26 -9.59 -0.71
CA ILE A 603 16.54 -10.56 -1.54
C ILE A 603 15.26 -9.94 -2.08
N LYS A 604 14.93 -10.23 -3.33
CA LYS A 604 13.58 -10.08 -3.88
C LYS A 604 13.09 -11.43 -4.42
N LYS A 605 11.77 -11.66 -4.36
CA LYS A 605 11.21 -12.92 -4.81
C LYS A 605 11.44 -13.16 -6.31
N SER A 606 11.10 -12.16 -7.14
CA SER A 606 11.25 -12.22 -8.60
C SER A 606 11.43 -10.82 -9.21
N ASN A 607 11.69 -10.76 -10.51
CA ASN A 607 11.79 -9.49 -11.25
C ASN A 607 10.45 -8.71 -11.33
N ALA A 608 9.31 -9.39 -11.24
CA ALA A 608 7.98 -8.78 -11.22
C ALA A 608 7.78 -7.82 -10.04
N GLU A 609 8.49 -8.03 -8.91
CA GLU A 609 8.42 -7.13 -7.76
C GLU A 609 9.04 -5.74 -7.97
N GLY A 610 9.75 -5.52 -9.08
CA GLY A 610 10.40 -4.25 -9.37
C GLY A 610 11.91 -4.24 -9.05
N LYS A 611 12.44 -3.09 -8.64
CA LYS A 611 13.89 -2.85 -8.52
C LYS A 611 14.44 -3.05 -7.11
N ASP A 612 13.59 -3.07 -6.09
CA ASP A 612 13.99 -3.02 -4.69
C ASP A 612 14.03 -4.41 -4.07
N PHE A 613 14.87 -4.57 -3.05
CA PHE A 613 15.15 -5.84 -2.40
C PHE A 613 14.86 -5.74 -0.90
N TYR A 614 14.27 -6.77 -0.31
CA TYR A 614 14.12 -6.89 1.15
C TYR A 614 15.47 -7.07 1.83
N TYR A 615 15.76 -6.25 2.84
CA TYR A 615 16.91 -6.48 3.71
C TYR A 615 16.63 -7.63 4.66
N MET A 616 17.45 -8.69 4.55
CA MET A 616 17.28 -9.92 5.33
C MET A 616 18.14 -9.97 6.60
N GLY A 617 19.07 -9.05 6.74
CA GLY A 617 20.02 -8.97 7.86
C GLY A 617 21.47 -9.08 7.42
N GLU A 618 22.37 -8.95 8.41
CA GLU A 618 23.81 -9.19 8.23
C GLU A 618 24.10 -10.70 8.27
N MET A 619 25.08 -11.13 7.48
CA MET A 619 25.49 -12.53 7.37
C MET A 619 26.91 -12.75 7.86
N GLU A 620 27.14 -13.91 8.48
CA GLU A 620 28.47 -14.42 8.86
C GLU A 620 28.79 -15.72 8.12
N PRO A 621 29.97 -15.84 7.47
CA PRO A 621 30.32 -17.03 6.74
C PRO A 621 30.58 -18.22 7.68
N ILE A 622 30.06 -19.40 7.34
CA ILE A 622 30.36 -20.65 8.05
C ILE A 622 31.75 -21.15 7.62
N THR A 623 32.70 -21.21 8.54
CA THR A 623 34.12 -21.41 8.28
C THR A 623 34.43 -22.60 7.36
N ASN A 624 33.73 -23.71 7.50
CA ASN A 624 34.01 -24.96 6.74
C ASN A 624 33.09 -25.14 5.54
N SER A 625 32.36 -24.09 5.09
CA SER A 625 31.36 -24.18 4.02
C SER A 625 31.88 -23.80 2.64
N PHE A 626 33.10 -23.30 2.51
CA PHE A 626 33.67 -22.85 1.24
C PHE A 626 33.93 -24.02 0.30
N ARG A 627 33.21 -24.11 -0.79
CA ARG A 627 33.26 -25.22 -1.76
C ARG A 627 33.35 -24.68 -3.18
N GLN A 628 34.40 -25.08 -3.92
CA GLN A 628 34.47 -24.79 -5.35
C GLN A 628 33.59 -25.79 -6.10
N LYS A 629 32.72 -25.28 -6.99
CA LYS A 629 31.83 -26.04 -7.87
C LYS A 629 31.96 -25.54 -9.30
N ASN A 630 31.47 -26.30 -10.25
CA ASN A 630 31.28 -25.84 -11.63
C ASN A 630 29.78 -25.62 -11.90
N MET A 631 29.49 -24.56 -12.61
CA MET A 631 28.15 -24.30 -13.14
C MET A 631 27.83 -25.27 -14.30
N SER A 632 26.58 -25.30 -14.75
CA SER A 632 26.17 -26.05 -15.96
C SER A 632 26.91 -25.61 -17.23
N SER A 633 27.41 -24.37 -17.26
CA SER A 633 28.31 -23.85 -18.31
C SER A 633 29.75 -24.41 -18.25
N GLY A 634 30.14 -25.08 -17.16
CA GLY A 634 31.49 -25.50 -16.88
C GLY A 634 32.37 -24.48 -16.12
N ASP A 635 31.88 -23.25 -15.95
CA ASP A 635 32.63 -22.18 -15.25
C ASP A 635 32.75 -22.45 -13.74
N PRO A 636 33.93 -22.20 -13.11
CA PRO A 636 34.08 -22.36 -11.70
C PRO A 636 33.36 -21.27 -10.92
N VAL A 637 32.72 -21.66 -9.79
CA VAL A 637 32.09 -20.79 -8.80
C VAL A 637 32.47 -21.27 -7.38
N VAL A 638 32.41 -20.39 -6.42
CA VAL A 638 32.56 -20.76 -5.01
C VAL A 638 31.19 -20.64 -4.34
N GLN A 639 30.77 -21.73 -3.72
CA GLN A 639 29.60 -21.79 -2.85
C GLN A 639 30.05 -21.60 -1.41
N ILE A 640 29.32 -20.76 -0.68
CA ILE A 640 29.54 -20.45 0.73
C ILE A 640 28.21 -20.48 1.46
N ASP A 641 28.14 -21.12 2.61
CA ASP A 641 26.97 -21.07 3.48
C ASP A 641 27.21 -19.99 4.56
N PHE A 642 26.15 -19.23 4.85
CA PHE A 642 26.16 -18.12 5.82
C PHE A 642 25.10 -18.30 6.88
N ASN A 643 25.39 -17.90 8.10
CA ASN A 643 24.40 -17.68 9.14
C ASN A 643 23.92 -16.24 9.11
N LEU A 644 22.60 -16.03 9.19
CA LEU A 644 21.99 -14.74 9.43
C LEU A 644 22.02 -14.41 10.93
N ASN A 645 22.32 -13.16 11.27
CA ASN A 645 22.37 -12.70 12.66
C ASN A 645 21.01 -12.80 13.39
N LYS A 646 19.93 -12.81 12.63
CA LYS A 646 18.55 -13.05 13.13
C LYS A 646 17.81 -13.98 12.18
N PRO A 647 16.95 -14.90 12.70
CA PRO A 647 16.07 -15.69 11.85
C PRO A 647 15.11 -14.81 11.04
N VAL A 648 14.91 -15.15 9.78
CA VAL A 648 13.92 -14.47 8.93
C VAL A 648 12.50 -14.76 9.46
N GLU A 649 11.65 -13.73 9.51
CA GLU A 649 10.25 -13.88 9.88
C GLU A 649 9.55 -14.91 8.99
N GLU A 650 8.79 -15.82 9.59
CA GLU A 650 8.18 -16.96 8.89
C GLU A 650 7.31 -16.55 7.71
N SER A 651 6.55 -15.47 7.83
CA SER A 651 5.70 -14.94 6.77
C SER A 651 6.49 -14.52 5.53
N LEU A 652 7.62 -13.82 5.74
CA LEU A 652 8.48 -13.37 4.65
C LEU A 652 9.32 -14.53 4.10
N TYR A 653 9.80 -15.42 4.96
CA TYR A 653 10.49 -16.63 4.54
C TYR A 653 9.62 -17.47 3.61
N ASN A 654 8.39 -17.77 4.03
CA ASN A 654 7.43 -18.53 3.24
C ASN A 654 7.06 -17.78 1.94
N TYR A 655 6.90 -16.47 1.99
CA TYR A 655 6.61 -15.66 0.79
C TYR A 655 7.73 -15.76 -0.25
N ILE A 656 9.00 -15.71 0.18
CA ILE A 656 10.15 -15.73 -0.72
C ILE A 656 10.43 -17.14 -1.23
N THR A 657 10.36 -18.18 -0.37
CA THR A 657 10.84 -19.53 -0.69
C THR A 657 9.83 -20.39 -1.43
N HIS A 658 8.53 -20.11 -1.25
CA HIS A 658 7.51 -20.93 -1.92
C HIS A 658 7.17 -20.35 -3.29
N ASP A 659 7.09 -21.24 -4.29
CA ASP A 659 6.51 -20.93 -5.59
C ASP A 659 5.02 -20.57 -5.40
N ASN A 660 4.56 -19.58 -6.14
CA ASN A 660 3.14 -19.16 -6.10
C ASN A 660 2.20 -20.23 -6.59
#